data_5087c0d98106207a8900d62cf98a09eb
#
_entry.id   5087c0d98106207a8900d62cf98a09eb
#
_cell.length_a   1.000
_cell.length_b   1.000
_cell.length_c   1.000
_cell.angle_alpha   90.00
_cell.angle_beta   90.00
_cell.angle_gamma   90.00
#
_symmetry.space_group_name_H-M   'P 1'
#
loop_
_entity.id
_entity.type
_entity.pdbx_description
1 polymer ?
#
loop_
_entity_poly.entity_id
_entity_poly.type
_entity_poly.pdbx_seq_one_letter_code
_entity_poly.pdbx_strand_id
1 'polypeptide(L)'
;MPELTDKQLRARRAPRLRVVPTPVADVAIPADAVPPDYAELHCLTHFSFQRGASSPEDLVTRAWQLDYRVLAITDECSVAGIVRAHVGLRDHLRALDEWEERHPEAPKAWRNADFRLLYGSEFRFERFTLVALAHDMEGWGRLCEFITAARTTEAPKGDYRVRWPDPARDAGTPDGEGEEGVGSDAGEAGDPASLRHCEILFVPRREPGAMVDAARLRADVEAARGLYGEHLWIAVELFDEADDDLWLMTLEEAGAATGVPLVAAGDIHMHARERKPLQDVVTAIRLDRPVAACGFALHANAERHLRPRERLRRLYPAELLAHTLEVARRCHFDPDRLRDHYQYPRELIGGGETPAQTLTRKTWEGALERYPPERHADGIPARVCDQVRHELALIIEMKYEMFFLTVEDIVRFARSRRILCQGRGSSANSAVCYCLGITAIDPAKGHLLFERFLSRERREPPDIDVDFEHQRREEVIQYIYARYGRDRAAIAAVVIRYRPRSALRDVGRAMDVDARLVDDFARDHHGFDATVLEERIEAAMARTGVREGPAKLRQWLALARQLEDTPRHLSQHVGGFVLTQTKLTRLVPVEKASMKDRSVIQWEKDDLEAMGMLKVDVLALGMLSAIRRALDFANAWRGTALAMHQIPDDDPAVYDMICRADTVGVFQVESRAQMSML
;
A
#
# COMPACT_ATOMS: atom_id res chain seq x y z
N MET A 1 13.55 27.96 12.34
CA MET A 1 13.80 27.28 11.06
C MET A 1 12.45 26.71 10.63
N PRO A 2 11.96 26.93 9.40
CA PRO A 2 10.68 26.39 8.99
C PRO A 2 10.78 24.86 9.02
N GLU A 3 9.81 24.22 9.68
CA GLU A 3 9.66 22.76 9.64
C GLU A 3 9.45 22.32 8.21
N LEU A 4 10.32 21.42 7.76
CA LEU A 4 10.21 20.81 6.44
C LEU A 4 8.89 20.03 6.35
N THR A 5 8.17 20.22 5.26
CA THR A 5 6.95 19.43 5.00
C THR A 5 7.30 17.93 4.95
N ASP A 6 6.33 17.06 5.24
CA ASP A 6 6.51 15.61 5.19
C ASP A 6 7.08 15.14 3.83
N LYS A 7 6.69 15.79 2.72
CA LYS A 7 7.23 15.57 1.36
C LYS A 7 8.71 15.93 1.26
N GLN A 8 9.16 17.02 1.90
CA GLN A 8 10.58 17.43 1.95
C GLN A 8 11.42 16.54 2.86
N LEU A 9 10.82 16.01 3.95
CA LEU A 9 11.44 15.01 4.82
C LEU A 9 11.56 13.67 4.11
N ARG A 10 10.55 13.27 3.33
CA ARG A 10 10.59 12.04 2.50
C ARG A 10 11.60 12.16 1.37
N ALA A 11 11.70 13.29 0.67
CA ALA A 11 12.71 13.55 -0.36
C ALA A 11 14.16 13.54 0.18
N ARG A 12 14.36 13.88 1.47
CA ARG A 12 15.66 13.74 2.14
C ARG A 12 15.95 12.32 2.63
N ARG A 13 14.90 11.50 2.84
CA ARG A 13 14.99 10.10 3.32
C ARG A 13 14.95 9.08 2.20
N ALA A 14 14.55 9.45 0.97
CA ALA A 14 14.72 8.57 -0.18
C ALA A 14 16.20 8.16 -0.24
N PRO A 15 16.51 6.86 -0.31
CA PRO A 15 17.88 6.42 -0.45
C PRO A 15 18.43 7.16 -1.66
N ARG A 16 19.44 8.00 -1.47
CA ARG A 16 20.15 8.62 -2.59
C ARG A 16 20.83 7.47 -3.31
N LEU A 17 20.17 6.96 -4.34
CA LEU A 17 20.76 6.03 -5.29
C LEU A 17 22.09 6.67 -5.72
N ARG A 18 23.20 6.12 -5.24
CA ARG A 18 24.49 6.39 -5.82
C ARG A 18 24.50 5.63 -7.13
N VAL A 19 24.04 6.29 -8.20
CA VAL A 19 24.30 5.81 -9.56
C VAL A 19 25.82 5.86 -9.71
N VAL A 20 26.47 4.72 -9.52
CA VAL A 20 27.87 4.55 -9.86
C VAL A 20 27.85 4.03 -11.29
N PRO A 21 28.27 4.84 -12.30
CA PRO A 21 28.36 4.35 -13.66
C PRO A 21 29.34 3.18 -13.69
N THR A 22 28.91 2.03 -14.18
CA THR A 22 29.84 0.96 -14.50
C THR A 22 30.42 1.30 -15.88
N PRO A 23 31.72 1.50 -16.01
CA PRO A 23 32.32 1.74 -17.32
C PRO A 23 32.05 0.54 -18.23
N VAL A 24 31.50 0.79 -19.40
CA VAL A 24 31.41 -0.23 -20.46
C VAL A 24 32.84 -0.38 -21.00
N ALA A 25 33.53 -1.46 -20.59
CA ALA A 25 34.74 -1.84 -21.28
C ALA A 25 34.32 -2.51 -22.59
N ASP A 26 34.77 -1.97 -23.73
CA ASP A 26 34.68 -2.57 -25.07
C ASP A 26 35.60 -3.83 -25.17
N VAL A 27 35.41 -4.79 -24.28
CA VAL A 27 36.05 -6.08 -24.36
C VAL A 27 35.03 -7.05 -24.93
N ALA A 28 35.29 -7.55 -26.14
CA ALA A 28 34.51 -8.63 -26.72
C ALA A 28 34.61 -9.86 -25.81
N ILE A 29 33.56 -10.09 -24.99
CA ILE A 29 33.45 -11.28 -24.14
C ILE A 29 33.10 -12.44 -25.06
N PRO A 30 33.82 -13.60 -25.01
CA PRO A 30 33.44 -14.78 -25.75
C PRO A 30 31.98 -15.19 -25.45
N ALA A 31 31.24 -15.66 -26.45
CA ALA A 31 29.81 -15.96 -26.31
C ALA A 31 29.50 -17.02 -25.22
N ASP A 32 30.42 -17.93 -24.98
CA ASP A 32 30.39 -18.96 -23.94
C ASP A 32 30.74 -18.44 -22.54
N ALA A 33 31.30 -17.22 -22.44
CA ALA A 33 31.60 -16.55 -21.18
C ALA A 33 30.50 -15.60 -20.71
N VAL A 34 29.48 -15.34 -21.54
CA VAL A 34 28.34 -14.53 -21.15
C VAL A 34 27.37 -15.36 -20.28
N PRO A 35 27.04 -14.95 -19.05
CA PRO A 35 26.06 -15.67 -18.24
C PRO A 35 24.69 -15.68 -18.93
N PRO A 36 23.89 -16.76 -18.81
CA PRO A 36 22.59 -16.85 -19.44
C PRO A 36 21.66 -15.75 -18.94
N ASP A 37 20.76 -15.31 -19.80
CA ASP A 37 19.66 -14.45 -19.38
C ASP A 37 18.79 -15.15 -18.32
N TYR A 38 18.24 -14.39 -17.38
CA TYR A 38 17.50 -14.93 -16.25
C TYR A 38 16.34 -14.03 -15.85
N ALA A 39 15.24 -14.66 -15.45
CA ALA A 39 14.12 -14.03 -14.79
C ALA A 39 13.96 -14.61 -13.38
N GLU A 40 14.00 -13.78 -12.34
CA GLU A 40 13.62 -14.21 -10.99
C GLU A 40 12.10 -14.20 -10.87
N LEU A 41 11.52 -15.35 -10.52
CA LEU A 41 10.07 -15.57 -10.54
C LEU A 41 9.45 -15.64 -9.14
N HIS A 42 10.27 -15.75 -8.08
CA HIS A 42 9.81 -15.86 -6.70
C HIS A 42 10.62 -14.94 -5.77
N CYS A 43 10.07 -13.77 -5.46
CA CYS A 43 10.76 -12.77 -4.65
C CYS A 43 9.80 -12.07 -3.69
N LEU A 44 10.11 -12.12 -2.41
CA LEU A 44 9.39 -11.46 -1.32
C LEU A 44 10.06 -10.14 -0.96
N THR A 45 9.24 -9.12 -0.77
CA THR A 45 9.68 -7.84 -0.23
C THR A 45 9.43 -7.77 1.28
N HIS A 46 9.81 -6.66 1.92
CA HIS A 46 9.45 -6.40 3.30
C HIS A 46 7.94 -6.18 3.52
N PHE A 47 7.11 -6.19 2.45
CA PHE A 47 5.64 -6.22 2.54
C PHE A 47 5.09 -7.63 2.77
N SER A 48 5.91 -8.67 2.65
CA SER A 48 5.73 -9.94 3.36
C SER A 48 6.25 -9.73 4.80
N PHE A 49 5.39 -9.14 5.64
CA PHE A 49 5.77 -8.59 6.95
C PHE A 49 6.56 -9.59 7.79
N GLN A 50 7.75 -9.16 8.25
CA GLN A 50 8.66 -9.97 9.08
C GLN A 50 9.15 -11.27 8.40
N ARG A 51 9.12 -11.32 7.05
CA ARG A 51 9.71 -12.38 6.23
C ARG A 51 10.75 -11.81 5.27
N GLY A 52 10.37 -10.89 4.39
CA GLY A 52 11.31 -10.19 3.53
C GLY A 52 12.14 -9.16 4.31
N ALA A 53 13.42 -9.05 3.98
CA ALA A 53 14.36 -8.15 4.65
C ALA A 53 14.87 -7.01 3.74
N SER A 54 14.22 -6.78 2.61
CA SER A 54 14.57 -5.72 1.65
C SER A 54 13.35 -4.99 1.12
N SER A 55 13.51 -3.71 0.82
CA SER A 55 12.47 -2.93 0.17
C SER A 55 12.26 -3.37 -1.28
N PRO A 56 11.06 -3.15 -1.85
CA PRO A 56 10.83 -3.36 -3.27
C PRO A 56 11.84 -2.59 -4.14
N GLU A 57 12.15 -1.36 -3.78
CA GLU A 57 13.08 -0.47 -4.49
C GLU A 57 14.51 -1.03 -4.49
N ASP A 58 15.00 -1.55 -3.34
CA ASP A 58 16.33 -2.18 -3.23
C ASP A 58 16.41 -3.42 -4.10
N LEU A 59 15.36 -4.26 -4.10
CA LEU A 59 15.28 -5.48 -4.91
C LEU A 59 15.29 -5.16 -6.42
N VAL A 60 14.48 -4.20 -6.85
CA VAL A 60 14.42 -3.75 -8.25
C VAL A 60 15.79 -3.20 -8.70
N THR A 61 16.38 -2.31 -7.93
CA THR A 61 17.68 -1.73 -8.23
C THR A 61 18.76 -2.80 -8.32
N ARG A 62 18.75 -3.77 -7.39
CA ARG A 62 19.75 -4.84 -7.38
C ARG A 62 19.59 -5.80 -8.52
N ALA A 63 18.37 -6.23 -8.86
CA ALA A 63 18.09 -7.10 -10.00
C ALA A 63 18.51 -6.43 -11.32
N TRP A 64 18.22 -5.13 -11.47
CA TRP A 64 18.65 -4.34 -12.60
C TRP A 64 20.18 -4.30 -12.74
N GLN A 65 20.90 -4.07 -11.62
CA GLN A 65 22.38 -4.06 -11.57
C GLN A 65 23.01 -5.43 -11.89
N LEU A 66 22.33 -6.52 -11.55
CA LEU A 66 22.76 -7.90 -11.83
C LEU A 66 22.44 -8.34 -13.25
N ASP A 67 21.89 -7.44 -14.08
CA ASP A 67 21.50 -7.70 -15.47
C ASP A 67 20.48 -8.83 -15.60
N TYR A 68 19.53 -8.91 -14.65
CA TYR A 68 18.36 -9.78 -14.81
C TYR A 68 17.47 -9.21 -15.92
N ARG A 69 16.76 -10.06 -16.65
CA ARG A 69 15.75 -9.60 -17.61
C ARG A 69 14.44 -9.28 -16.94
N VAL A 70 14.13 -10.00 -15.86
CA VAL A 70 12.85 -9.86 -15.16
C VAL A 70 13.05 -10.08 -13.67
N LEU A 71 12.28 -9.34 -12.86
CA LEU A 71 12.06 -9.62 -11.45
C LEU A 71 10.56 -9.70 -11.18
N ALA A 72 10.08 -10.81 -10.65
CA ALA A 72 8.73 -10.94 -10.13
C ALA A 72 8.67 -10.48 -8.67
N ILE A 73 7.62 -9.74 -8.32
CA ILE A 73 7.29 -9.41 -6.93
C ILE A 73 6.11 -10.28 -6.52
N THR A 74 6.32 -11.12 -5.50
CA THR A 74 5.40 -12.20 -5.12
C THR A 74 5.18 -12.28 -3.62
N ASP A 75 4.87 -11.16 -2.98
CA ASP A 75 4.62 -11.09 -1.54
C ASP A 75 3.54 -12.06 -1.07
N GLU A 76 3.65 -12.57 0.17
CA GLU A 76 2.77 -13.59 0.74
C GLU A 76 1.33 -13.09 0.91
N CYS A 77 0.42 -13.64 0.09
CA CYS A 77 -1.00 -13.31 0.05
C CYS A 77 -1.24 -11.78 0.05
N SER A 78 -0.44 -11.06 -0.75
CA SER A 78 -0.39 -9.59 -0.73
C SER A 78 0.13 -9.01 -2.03
N VAL A 79 -0.39 -7.85 -2.38
CA VAL A 79 0.12 -6.99 -3.48
C VAL A 79 0.57 -5.61 -2.97
N ALA A 80 0.77 -5.48 -1.65
CA ALA A 80 1.10 -4.19 -1.02
C ALA A 80 2.47 -3.63 -1.45
N GLY A 81 3.43 -4.49 -1.85
CA GLY A 81 4.76 -4.08 -2.32
C GLY A 81 4.85 -3.73 -3.79
N ILE A 82 3.84 -4.08 -4.59
CA ILE A 82 3.90 -4.03 -6.05
C ILE A 82 4.02 -2.60 -6.59
N VAL A 83 3.20 -1.68 -6.09
CA VAL A 83 3.23 -0.28 -6.54
C VAL A 83 4.58 0.35 -6.23
N ARG A 84 5.18 0.03 -5.07
CA ARG A 84 6.51 0.51 -4.68
C ARG A 84 7.61 0.00 -5.61
N ALA A 85 7.54 -1.26 -6.02
CA ALA A 85 8.47 -1.82 -7.00
C ALA A 85 8.33 -1.12 -8.36
N HIS A 86 7.09 -0.93 -8.84
CA HIS A 86 6.78 -0.29 -10.11
C HIS A 86 7.27 1.17 -10.15
N VAL A 87 6.96 1.95 -9.11
CA VAL A 87 7.44 3.34 -8.95
C VAL A 87 8.97 3.36 -8.78
N GLY A 88 9.53 2.43 -8.01
CA GLY A 88 10.96 2.31 -7.79
C GLY A 88 11.77 2.10 -9.07
N LEU A 89 11.27 1.27 -10.00
CA LEU A 89 11.88 1.12 -11.33
C LEU A 89 11.84 2.43 -12.12
N ARG A 90 10.68 3.08 -12.16
CA ARG A 90 10.51 4.36 -12.88
C ARG A 90 11.42 5.46 -12.32
N ASP A 91 11.54 5.55 -11.00
CA ASP A 91 12.38 6.55 -10.34
C ASP A 91 13.88 6.24 -10.52
N HIS A 92 14.26 4.94 -10.55
CA HIS A 92 15.62 4.52 -10.87
C HIS A 92 16.02 4.95 -12.29
N LEU A 93 15.18 4.70 -13.29
CA LEU A 93 15.43 5.10 -14.67
C LEU A 93 15.51 6.62 -14.83
N ARG A 94 14.60 7.36 -14.18
CA ARG A 94 14.63 8.83 -14.16
C ARG A 94 15.93 9.37 -13.52
N ALA A 95 16.39 8.77 -12.42
CA ALA A 95 17.65 9.17 -11.79
C ALA A 95 18.87 8.96 -12.69
N LEU A 96 18.84 7.93 -13.55
CA LEU A 96 19.86 7.71 -14.59
C LEU A 96 19.81 8.81 -15.66
N ASP A 97 18.63 9.16 -16.16
CA ASP A 97 18.44 10.24 -17.13
C ASP A 97 18.97 11.58 -16.59
N GLU A 98 18.56 11.94 -15.37
CA GLU A 98 19.03 13.16 -14.70
C GLU A 98 20.54 13.16 -14.43
N TRP A 99 21.13 11.99 -14.19
CA TRP A 99 22.57 11.88 -14.02
C TRP A 99 23.31 12.12 -15.34
N GLU A 100 22.85 11.51 -16.45
CA GLU A 100 23.42 11.70 -17.79
C GLU A 100 23.31 13.16 -18.25
N GLU A 101 22.17 13.82 -18.01
CA GLU A 101 21.97 15.24 -18.30
C GLU A 101 22.97 16.14 -17.55
N ARG A 102 23.26 15.80 -16.30
CA ARG A 102 24.22 16.57 -15.48
C ARG A 102 25.68 16.27 -15.79
N HIS A 103 25.98 15.19 -16.50
CA HIS A 103 27.33 14.75 -16.83
C HIS A 103 27.48 14.41 -18.31
N PRO A 104 27.25 15.36 -19.21
CA PRO A 104 27.22 15.12 -20.67
C PRO A 104 28.57 14.60 -21.23
N GLU A 105 29.68 14.88 -20.55
CA GLU A 105 31.04 14.45 -20.94
C GLU A 105 31.39 13.04 -20.38
N ALA A 106 30.55 12.49 -19.50
CA ALA A 106 30.78 11.14 -18.95
C ALA A 106 30.32 10.08 -19.95
N PRO A 107 30.93 8.86 -19.95
CA PRO A 107 30.38 7.75 -20.70
C PRO A 107 28.93 7.52 -20.29
N LYS A 108 28.07 7.22 -21.28
CA LYS A 108 26.66 6.89 -20.99
C LYS A 108 26.61 5.75 -19.97
N ALA A 109 25.72 5.90 -18.99
CA ALA A 109 25.50 4.84 -18.01
C ALA A 109 25.03 3.59 -18.72
N TRP A 110 25.55 2.43 -18.28
CA TRP A 110 25.04 1.15 -18.76
C TRP A 110 23.56 1.02 -18.42
N ARG A 111 22.74 0.56 -19.35
CA ARG A 111 21.30 0.40 -19.18
C ARG A 111 20.88 -1.02 -19.49
N ASN A 112 20.19 -1.63 -18.56
CA ASN A 112 19.45 -2.85 -18.80
C ASN A 112 18.10 -2.51 -19.44
N ALA A 113 18.12 -2.30 -20.77
CA ALA A 113 16.95 -1.80 -21.50
C ALA A 113 15.78 -2.80 -21.55
N ASP A 114 16.06 -4.10 -21.38
CA ASP A 114 15.05 -5.17 -21.45
C ASP A 114 14.50 -5.55 -20.07
N PHE A 115 14.93 -4.87 -18.99
CA PHE A 115 14.47 -5.18 -17.65
C PHE A 115 13.02 -4.78 -17.43
N ARG A 116 12.24 -5.72 -16.91
CA ARG A 116 10.84 -5.48 -16.55
C ARG A 116 10.45 -6.20 -15.27
N LEU A 117 9.32 -5.81 -14.70
CA LEU A 117 8.73 -6.43 -13.52
C LEU A 117 7.58 -7.35 -13.90
N LEU A 118 7.41 -8.43 -13.13
CA LEU A 118 6.20 -9.23 -13.07
C LEU A 118 5.54 -9.07 -11.71
N TYR A 119 4.26 -9.35 -11.67
CA TYR A 119 3.43 -9.10 -10.50
C TYR A 119 2.61 -10.33 -10.16
N GLY A 120 2.72 -10.74 -8.91
CA GLY A 120 2.09 -11.94 -8.43
C GLY A 120 1.97 -11.98 -6.91
N SER A 121 1.68 -13.16 -6.38
CA SER A 121 1.65 -13.41 -4.93
C SER A 121 1.90 -14.88 -4.65
N GLU A 122 2.52 -15.19 -3.50
CA GLU A 122 2.64 -16.56 -3.02
C GLU A 122 1.50 -16.90 -2.05
N PHE A 123 1.13 -18.20 -2.03
CA PHE A 123 0.11 -18.76 -1.13
C PHE A 123 0.63 -20.05 -0.52
N ARG A 124 0.73 -20.10 0.80
CA ARG A 124 1.28 -21.26 1.53
C ARG A 124 0.19 -22.23 1.91
N PHE A 125 0.29 -23.42 1.38
CA PHE A 125 -0.48 -24.60 1.78
C PHE A 125 0.34 -25.44 2.76
N GLU A 126 -0.25 -26.50 3.27
CA GLU A 126 0.41 -27.37 4.25
C GLU A 126 1.69 -28.02 3.68
N ARG A 127 1.66 -28.47 2.43
CA ARG A 127 2.73 -29.28 1.82
C ARG A 127 3.51 -28.58 0.71
N PHE A 128 3.00 -27.49 0.20
CA PHE A 128 3.60 -26.72 -0.90
C PHE A 128 3.21 -25.25 -0.82
N THR A 129 3.87 -24.45 -1.60
CA THR A 129 3.50 -23.06 -1.87
C THR A 129 3.12 -22.92 -3.33
N LEU A 130 2.11 -22.14 -3.66
CA LEU A 130 1.83 -21.72 -5.02
C LEU A 130 2.28 -20.27 -5.18
N VAL A 131 3.03 -19.99 -6.24
CA VAL A 131 3.30 -18.63 -6.68
C VAL A 131 2.47 -18.37 -7.94
N ALA A 132 1.57 -17.42 -7.89
CA ALA A 132 0.72 -17.05 -9.02
C ALA A 132 1.20 -15.73 -9.63
N LEU A 133 1.56 -15.74 -10.92
CA LEU A 133 2.00 -14.57 -11.68
C LEU A 133 0.91 -14.19 -12.69
N ALA A 134 0.41 -12.97 -12.61
CA ALA A 134 -0.70 -12.51 -13.44
C ALA A 134 -0.30 -12.44 -14.94
N HIS A 135 -1.09 -13.06 -15.83
CA HIS A 135 -0.90 -12.93 -17.26
C HIS A 135 -1.20 -11.51 -17.76
N ASP A 136 -2.38 -11.02 -17.41
CA ASP A 136 -2.98 -9.78 -17.88
C ASP A 136 -3.92 -9.17 -16.82
N MET A 137 -4.79 -8.26 -17.23
CA MET A 137 -5.79 -7.66 -16.36
C MET A 137 -6.80 -8.66 -15.79
N GLU A 138 -7.17 -9.72 -16.54
CA GLU A 138 -8.06 -10.77 -16.02
C GLU A 138 -7.35 -11.59 -14.94
N GLY A 139 -6.11 -12.04 -15.22
CA GLY A 139 -5.27 -12.72 -14.24
C GLY A 139 -5.03 -11.90 -12.98
N TRP A 140 -4.75 -10.60 -13.13
CA TRP A 140 -4.62 -9.68 -12.01
C TRP A 140 -5.91 -9.57 -11.19
N GLY A 141 -7.05 -9.38 -11.85
CA GLY A 141 -8.34 -9.29 -11.17
C GLY A 141 -8.66 -10.57 -10.40
N ARG A 142 -8.40 -11.75 -10.97
CA ARG A 142 -8.60 -13.04 -10.29
C ARG A 142 -7.66 -13.24 -9.11
N LEU A 143 -6.40 -12.83 -9.25
CA LEU A 143 -5.43 -12.85 -8.17
C LEU A 143 -5.88 -11.96 -6.99
N CYS A 144 -6.35 -10.75 -7.27
CA CYS A 144 -6.87 -9.84 -6.23
C CYS A 144 -8.12 -10.39 -5.55
N GLU A 145 -9.05 -10.99 -6.30
CA GLU A 145 -10.24 -11.64 -5.75
C GLU A 145 -9.86 -12.84 -4.87
N PHE A 146 -8.88 -13.66 -5.29
CA PHE A 146 -8.38 -14.78 -4.50
C PHE A 146 -7.74 -14.33 -3.18
N ILE A 147 -6.87 -13.31 -3.21
CA ILE A 147 -6.27 -12.72 -2.02
C ILE A 147 -7.38 -12.16 -1.10
N THR A 148 -8.37 -11.48 -1.66
CA THR A 148 -9.51 -10.95 -0.90
C THR A 148 -10.24 -12.07 -0.17
N ALA A 149 -10.58 -13.14 -0.87
CA ALA A 149 -11.26 -14.28 -0.28
C ALA A 149 -10.42 -14.93 0.84
N ALA A 150 -9.12 -15.15 0.60
CA ALA A 150 -8.20 -15.71 1.59
C ALA A 150 -8.09 -14.83 2.86
N ARG A 151 -8.09 -13.50 2.71
CA ARG A 151 -7.95 -12.52 3.79
C ARG A 151 -9.27 -12.19 4.52
N THR A 152 -10.41 -12.44 3.90
CA THR A 152 -11.74 -12.15 4.48
C THR A 152 -12.37 -13.35 5.18
N THR A 153 -11.73 -14.51 5.21
CA THR A 153 -12.12 -15.70 5.96
C THR A 153 -12.20 -15.43 7.47
N GLU A 154 -12.55 -16.44 8.27
CA GLU A 154 -12.58 -16.35 9.74
C GLU A 154 -11.18 -16.21 10.40
N ALA A 155 -10.10 -16.14 9.61
CA ALA A 155 -8.76 -15.90 10.11
C ALA A 155 -8.65 -14.54 10.86
N PRO A 156 -7.80 -14.45 11.89
CA PRO A 156 -7.47 -13.17 12.53
C PRO A 156 -6.95 -12.16 11.51
N LYS A 157 -7.10 -10.84 11.80
CA LYS A 157 -6.54 -9.80 10.95
C LYS A 157 -5.02 -9.97 10.82
N GLY A 158 -4.54 -9.92 9.59
CA GLY A 158 -3.12 -10.12 9.25
C GLY A 158 -2.79 -11.56 8.81
N ASP A 159 -3.62 -12.52 9.19
CA ASP A 159 -3.55 -13.90 8.72
C ASP A 159 -4.44 -14.11 7.50
N TYR A 160 -4.26 -15.24 6.85
CA TYR A 160 -5.12 -15.67 5.73
C TYR A 160 -5.33 -17.19 5.77
N ARG A 161 -6.34 -17.68 5.07
CA ARG A 161 -6.59 -19.09 4.88
C ARG A 161 -6.81 -19.39 3.41
N VAL A 162 -6.10 -20.41 2.94
CA VAL A 162 -6.30 -21.03 1.63
C VAL A 162 -6.59 -22.51 1.82
N ARG A 163 -7.46 -23.05 1.00
CA ARG A 163 -7.82 -24.47 1.04
C ARG A 163 -7.52 -25.08 -0.32
N TRP A 164 -6.81 -26.21 -0.31
CA TRP A 164 -6.66 -27.03 -1.51
C TRP A 164 -7.92 -27.89 -1.69
N PRO A 165 -8.49 -27.95 -2.90
CA PRO A 165 -9.63 -28.84 -3.17
C PRO A 165 -9.29 -30.28 -2.84
N ASP A 166 -10.14 -30.95 -2.07
CA ASP A 166 -10.01 -32.38 -1.75
C ASP A 166 -11.19 -33.12 -2.36
N PRO A 167 -11.00 -33.79 -3.53
CA PRO A 167 -12.09 -34.50 -4.23
C PRO A 167 -12.80 -35.54 -3.36
N ALA A 168 -12.10 -36.14 -2.38
CA ALA A 168 -12.65 -37.11 -1.51
C ALA A 168 -13.55 -36.53 -0.40
N ARG A 169 -13.30 -35.30 0.00
CA ARG A 169 -14.09 -34.56 1.00
C ARG A 169 -15.26 -33.80 0.36
N ASP A 170 -15.04 -33.26 -0.82
CA ASP A 170 -16.02 -32.42 -1.52
C ASP A 170 -17.12 -33.26 -2.20
N ALA A 171 -16.89 -34.55 -2.44
CA ALA A 171 -17.89 -35.49 -2.93
C ALA A 171 -18.87 -36.01 -1.83
N GLY A 172 -18.67 -35.64 -0.56
CA GLY A 172 -19.40 -36.19 0.59
C GLY A 172 -20.43 -35.27 1.25
N THR A 173 -20.67 -34.07 0.77
CA THR A 173 -21.79 -33.20 1.20
C THR A 173 -22.97 -33.39 0.27
N PRO A 174 -24.02 -34.17 0.65
CA PRO A 174 -25.26 -34.17 -0.11
C PRO A 174 -25.89 -32.78 -0.01
N ASP A 175 -26.40 -32.30 -1.16
CA ASP A 175 -27.18 -31.08 -1.26
C ASP A 175 -28.24 -31.03 -0.14
N GLY A 176 -27.97 -30.26 0.90
CA GLY A 176 -28.95 -29.95 1.93
C GLY A 176 -29.93 -28.94 1.38
N GLU A 177 -31.20 -29.36 1.32
CA GLU A 177 -32.34 -28.56 0.90
C GLU A 177 -32.39 -27.20 1.59
N GLY A 178 -32.43 -26.17 0.78
CA GLY A 178 -33.17 -24.94 0.90
C GLY A 178 -33.21 -24.15 2.20
N GLU A 179 -32.41 -23.12 2.31
CA GLU A 179 -32.93 -21.83 2.75
C GLU A 179 -32.44 -20.76 1.72
N GLU A 180 -33.40 -20.18 1.02
CA GLU A 180 -33.22 -19.01 0.16
C GLU A 180 -32.79 -17.83 1.05
N GLY A 181 -31.52 -17.74 1.37
CA GLY A 181 -30.86 -16.61 2.01
C GLY A 181 -30.01 -15.88 0.97
N VAL A 182 -30.40 -14.67 0.68
CA VAL A 182 -29.72 -13.59 -0.08
C VAL A 182 -28.28 -13.94 -0.48
N GLY A 183 -28.07 -14.15 -1.80
CA GLY A 183 -26.85 -14.63 -2.41
C GLY A 183 -25.57 -13.96 -1.89
N SER A 184 -24.74 -14.74 -1.27
CA SER A 184 -23.32 -14.42 -1.11
C SER A 184 -22.57 -15.09 -2.26
N ASP A 185 -22.16 -14.31 -3.25
CA ASP A 185 -21.16 -14.65 -4.29
C ASP A 185 -19.77 -15.03 -3.71
N ALA A 186 -19.71 -15.34 -2.42
CA ALA A 186 -18.50 -15.63 -1.67
C ALA A 186 -17.99 -17.09 -1.84
N GLY A 187 -18.71 -17.94 -2.58
CA GLY A 187 -18.37 -19.36 -2.72
C GLY A 187 -17.23 -19.67 -3.68
N GLU A 188 -17.04 -18.89 -4.72
CA GLU A 188 -16.08 -19.19 -5.80
C GLU A 188 -14.73 -18.45 -5.68
N ALA A 189 -14.64 -17.35 -4.97
CA ALA A 189 -13.47 -16.46 -4.96
C ALA A 189 -12.25 -17.03 -4.18
N GLY A 190 -12.43 -17.98 -3.29
CA GLY A 190 -11.35 -18.67 -2.54
C GLY A 190 -10.89 -19.99 -3.19
N ASP A 191 -11.46 -20.36 -4.34
CA ASP A 191 -11.09 -21.58 -5.04
C ASP A 191 -9.77 -21.36 -5.83
N PRO A 192 -8.71 -22.17 -5.58
CA PRO A 192 -7.47 -22.14 -6.34
C PRO A 192 -7.68 -22.24 -7.86
N ALA A 193 -8.75 -22.89 -8.34
CA ALA A 193 -9.10 -22.92 -9.76
C ALA A 193 -9.37 -21.54 -10.36
N SER A 194 -9.64 -20.52 -9.56
CA SER A 194 -9.80 -19.13 -10.05
C SER A 194 -8.50 -18.53 -10.58
N LEU A 195 -7.33 -19.08 -10.20
CA LEU A 195 -6.01 -18.62 -10.64
C LEU A 195 -5.58 -19.14 -12.02
N ARG A 196 -6.48 -19.74 -12.81
CA ARG A 196 -6.17 -20.28 -14.16
C ARG A 196 -5.68 -19.25 -15.17
N HIS A 197 -5.88 -17.97 -14.92
CA HIS A 197 -5.36 -16.85 -15.72
C HIS A 197 -4.00 -16.32 -15.21
N CYS A 198 -3.27 -17.17 -14.46
CA CYS A 198 -1.93 -16.90 -13.96
C CYS A 198 -0.99 -18.02 -14.40
N GLU A 199 0.31 -17.73 -14.56
CA GLU A 199 1.34 -18.76 -14.52
C GLU A 199 1.53 -19.17 -13.07
N ILE A 200 1.53 -20.47 -12.82
CA ILE A 200 1.57 -21.05 -11.48
C ILE A 200 2.88 -21.82 -11.28
N LEU A 201 3.65 -21.39 -10.29
CA LEU A 201 4.79 -22.13 -9.81
C LEU A 201 4.37 -22.97 -8.62
N PHE A 202 4.45 -24.26 -8.75
CA PHE A 202 4.26 -25.21 -7.67
C PHE A 202 5.59 -25.39 -6.96
N VAL A 203 5.71 -24.90 -5.73
CA VAL A 203 6.93 -24.95 -4.91
C VAL A 203 6.73 -26.04 -3.85
N PRO A 204 7.25 -27.25 -4.02
CA PRO A 204 7.14 -28.31 -3.04
C PRO A 204 7.89 -27.93 -1.76
N ARG A 205 7.31 -28.23 -0.61
CA ARG A 205 7.93 -27.93 0.67
C ARG A 205 9.02 -28.97 0.99
N ARG A 206 10.24 -28.47 1.21
CA ARG A 206 11.37 -29.28 1.68
C ARG A 206 11.51 -29.11 3.17
N GLU A 207 11.42 -30.23 3.92
CA GLU A 207 11.63 -30.22 5.37
C GLU A 207 13.07 -30.68 5.68
N PRO A 208 13.83 -29.92 6.48
CA PRO A 208 15.20 -30.29 6.81
C PRO A 208 15.28 -31.67 7.46
N GLY A 209 16.06 -32.58 6.87
CA GLY A 209 16.27 -33.93 7.40
C GLY A 209 15.11 -34.91 7.22
N ALA A 210 14.03 -34.55 6.56
CA ALA A 210 12.94 -35.46 6.22
C ALA A 210 13.14 -36.06 4.82
N MET A 211 12.83 -37.35 4.66
CA MET A 211 12.77 -37.96 3.35
C MET A 211 11.48 -37.51 2.64
N VAL A 212 11.64 -37.13 1.38
CA VAL A 212 10.51 -36.71 0.53
C VAL A 212 9.65 -37.93 0.16
N ASP A 213 8.36 -37.85 0.40
CA ASP A 213 7.40 -38.82 -0.13
C ASP A 213 7.16 -38.54 -1.63
N ALA A 214 7.94 -39.17 -2.50
CA ALA A 214 7.86 -38.98 -3.94
C ALA A 214 6.51 -39.37 -4.55
N ALA A 215 5.79 -40.33 -3.95
CA ALA A 215 4.47 -40.72 -4.44
C ALA A 215 3.43 -39.62 -4.13
N ARG A 216 3.51 -39.05 -2.95
CA ARG A 216 2.65 -37.95 -2.54
C ARG A 216 2.94 -36.66 -3.29
N LEU A 217 4.23 -36.35 -3.51
CA LEU A 217 4.63 -35.22 -4.34
C LEU A 217 4.04 -35.31 -5.75
N ARG A 218 4.14 -36.49 -6.38
CA ARG A 218 3.52 -36.73 -7.70
C ARG A 218 2.02 -36.51 -7.68
N ALA A 219 1.31 -37.05 -6.68
CA ALA A 219 -0.13 -36.87 -6.56
C ALA A 219 -0.53 -35.39 -6.39
N ASP A 220 0.23 -34.62 -5.60
CA ASP A 220 0.00 -33.19 -5.42
C ASP A 220 0.25 -32.40 -6.73
N VAL A 221 1.30 -32.74 -7.49
CA VAL A 221 1.59 -32.12 -8.80
C VAL A 221 0.52 -32.52 -9.84
N GLU A 222 0.07 -33.78 -9.87
CA GLU A 222 -1.02 -34.22 -10.76
C GLU A 222 -2.32 -33.47 -10.49
N ALA A 223 -2.67 -33.30 -9.21
CA ALA A 223 -3.84 -32.52 -8.82
C ALA A 223 -3.71 -31.05 -9.28
N ALA A 224 -2.55 -30.43 -9.09
CA ALA A 224 -2.28 -29.09 -9.57
C ALA A 224 -2.35 -28.98 -11.11
N ARG A 225 -1.81 -29.98 -11.82
CA ARG A 225 -1.91 -30.06 -13.29
C ARG A 225 -3.36 -30.15 -13.76
N GLY A 226 -4.20 -30.86 -13.04
CA GLY A 226 -5.65 -30.94 -13.31
C GLY A 226 -6.34 -29.57 -13.25
N LEU A 227 -5.86 -28.67 -12.40
CA LEU A 227 -6.38 -27.30 -12.26
C LEU A 227 -5.81 -26.32 -13.28
N TYR A 228 -4.50 -26.35 -13.51
CA TYR A 228 -3.78 -25.29 -14.23
C TYR A 228 -3.28 -25.67 -15.62
N GLY A 229 -3.25 -26.96 -15.94
CA GLY A 229 -2.85 -27.45 -17.28
C GLY A 229 -1.43 -27.06 -17.66
N GLU A 230 -1.30 -26.37 -18.81
CA GLU A 230 -0.02 -25.88 -19.36
C GLU A 230 0.55 -24.64 -18.67
N HIS A 231 -0.19 -24.05 -17.72
CA HIS A 231 0.24 -22.90 -16.94
C HIS A 231 0.92 -23.31 -15.62
N LEU A 232 1.13 -24.60 -15.40
CA LEU A 232 1.77 -25.14 -14.22
C LEU A 232 3.25 -25.44 -14.46
N TRP A 233 4.09 -25.02 -13.51
CA TRP A 233 5.54 -25.27 -13.48
C TRP A 233 5.93 -25.82 -12.11
N ILE A 234 6.83 -26.79 -12.05
CA ILE A 234 7.47 -27.19 -10.79
C ILE A 234 8.65 -26.25 -10.55
N ALA A 235 8.58 -25.44 -9.48
CA ALA A 235 9.67 -24.56 -9.09
C ALA A 235 10.81 -25.35 -8.44
N VAL A 236 12.02 -25.16 -8.93
CA VAL A 236 13.25 -25.69 -8.36
C VAL A 236 13.99 -24.58 -7.63
N GLU A 237 14.08 -24.71 -6.33
CA GLU A 237 14.76 -23.77 -5.43
C GLU A 237 15.98 -24.44 -4.80
N LEU A 238 17.18 -24.01 -5.19
CA LEU A 238 18.46 -24.54 -4.69
C LEU A 238 19.20 -23.47 -3.89
N PHE A 239 19.68 -23.84 -2.72
CA PHE A 239 20.28 -22.92 -1.76
C PHE A 239 21.73 -23.28 -1.36
N ASP A 240 22.43 -24.03 -2.20
CA ASP A 240 23.79 -24.50 -1.91
C ASP A 240 23.82 -25.37 -0.63
N GLU A 241 22.82 -26.22 -0.47
CA GLU A 241 22.69 -27.19 0.62
C GLU A 241 23.21 -28.57 0.17
N ALA A 242 23.62 -29.40 1.13
CA ALA A 242 24.30 -30.67 0.84
C ALA A 242 23.43 -31.71 0.07
N ASP A 243 22.11 -31.57 0.13
CA ASP A 243 21.15 -32.46 -0.50
C ASP A 243 20.43 -31.81 -1.70
N ASP A 244 20.93 -30.68 -2.24
CA ASP A 244 20.35 -30.00 -3.40
C ASP A 244 20.31 -30.89 -4.65
N ASP A 245 21.35 -31.69 -4.90
CA ASP A 245 21.38 -32.62 -6.03
C ASP A 245 20.30 -33.70 -5.92
N LEU A 246 20.11 -34.27 -4.74
CA LEU A 246 19.04 -35.26 -4.49
C LEU A 246 17.67 -34.61 -4.62
N TRP A 247 17.52 -33.38 -4.16
CA TRP A 247 16.28 -32.62 -4.29
C TRP A 247 15.94 -32.35 -5.75
N LEU A 248 16.91 -31.91 -6.56
CA LEU A 248 16.74 -31.69 -7.99
C LEU A 248 16.31 -32.98 -8.70
N MET A 249 17.00 -34.10 -8.45
CA MET A 249 16.64 -35.42 -9.03
C MET A 249 15.19 -35.81 -8.68
N THR A 250 14.76 -35.60 -7.43
CA THR A 250 13.39 -35.90 -7.00
C THR A 250 12.35 -35.07 -7.75
N LEU A 251 12.64 -33.79 -8.01
CA LEU A 251 11.75 -32.91 -8.78
C LEU A 251 11.75 -33.27 -10.28
N GLU A 252 12.91 -33.64 -10.86
CA GLU A 252 13.01 -34.12 -12.25
C GLU A 252 12.19 -35.40 -12.47
N GLU A 253 12.25 -36.36 -11.52
CA GLU A 253 11.42 -37.55 -11.56
C GLU A 253 9.92 -37.23 -11.46
N ALA A 254 9.54 -36.30 -10.60
CA ALA A 254 8.14 -35.85 -10.46
C ALA A 254 7.67 -35.17 -11.77
N GLY A 255 8.49 -34.30 -12.35
CA GLY A 255 8.20 -33.62 -13.61
C GLY A 255 8.05 -34.58 -14.76
N ALA A 256 8.99 -35.53 -14.91
CA ALA A 256 8.94 -36.59 -15.95
C ALA A 256 7.70 -37.48 -15.83
N ALA A 257 7.34 -37.86 -14.59
CA ALA A 257 6.15 -38.72 -14.33
C ALA A 257 4.82 -38.00 -14.61
N THR A 258 4.75 -36.69 -14.31
CA THR A 258 3.52 -35.88 -14.45
C THR A 258 3.44 -35.11 -15.76
N GLY A 259 4.55 -34.97 -16.50
CA GLY A 259 4.65 -34.15 -17.71
C GLY A 259 4.55 -32.64 -17.41
N VAL A 260 4.87 -32.22 -16.20
CA VAL A 260 4.93 -30.79 -15.79
C VAL A 260 6.39 -30.32 -15.90
N PRO A 261 6.67 -29.23 -16.65
CA PRO A 261 8.02 -28.72 -16.78
C PRO A 261 8.54 -28.10 -15.47
N LEU A 262 9.87 -28.15 -15.30
CA LEU A 262 10.56 -27.53 -14.17
C LEU A 262 11.03 -26.13 -14.55
N VAL A 263 11.13 -25.24 -13.55
CA VAL A 263 11.65 -23.89 -13.72
C VAL A 263 12.49 -23.47 -12.51
N ALA A 264 13.60 -22.76 -12.73
CA ALA A 264 14.41 -22.23 -11.64
C ALA A 264 13.69 -21.09 -10.91
N ALA A 265 13.78 -21.04 -9.57
CA ALA A 265 13.29 -19.95 -8.75
C ALA A 265 14.23 -19.73 -7.55
N GLY A 266 14.22 -18.54 -6.99
CA GLY A 266 15.18 -18.16 -5.93
C GLY A 266 14.62 -18.10 -4.54
N ASP A 267 13.29 -17.98 -4.35
CA ASP A 267 12.65 -17.63 -3.07
C ASP A 267 13.44 -16.51 -2.37
N ILE A 268 13.56 -15.39 -3.07
CA ILE A 268 14.39 -14.27 -2.65
C ILE A 268 13.72 -13.52 -1.49
N HIS A 269 14.46 -13.32 -0.40
CA HIS A 269 14.04 -12.53 0.78
C HIS A 269 14.89 -11.28 0.98
N MET A 270 16.00 -11.16 0.26
CA MET A 270 17.01 -10.11 0.45
C MET A 270 17.59 -9.67 -0.90
N HIS A 271 17.90 -8.38 -1.05
CA HIS A 271 18.59 -7.89 -2.23
C HIS A 271 20.09 -8.23 -2.22
N ALA A 272 20.69 -8.40 -1.02
CA ALA A 272 22.11 -8.65 -0.83
C ALA A 272 22.35 -9.60 0.36
N ARG A 273 23.45 -10.36 0.29
CA ARG A 273 23.82 -11.39 1.27
C ARG A 273 24.01 -10.83 2.68
N GLU A 274 24.47 -9.61 2.79
CA GLU A 274 24.75 -8.90 4.06
C GLU A 274 23.48 -8.60 4.86
N ARG A 275 22.29 -8.76 4.25
CA ARG A 275 21.00 -8.59 4.93
C ARG A 275 20.56 -9.82 5.75
N LYS A 276 21.29 -10.93 5.67
CA LYS A 276 20.96 -12.17 6.40
C LYS A 276 20.73 -11.96 7.90
N PRO A 277 21.59 -11.20 8.64
CA PRO A 277 21.33 -10.96 10.06
C PRO A 277 20.00 -10.23 10.32
N LEU A 278 19.59 -9.31 9.44
CA LEU A 278 18.29 -8.66 9.56
C LEU A 278 17.15 -9.65 9.27
N GLN A 279 17.31 -10.50 8.25
CA GLN A 279 16.33 -11.52 7.92
C GLN A 279 16.11 -12.51 9.09
N ASP A 280 17.17 -12.89 9.80
CA ASP A 280 17.07 -13.72 11.00
C ASP A 280 16.34 -13.00 12.15
N VAL A 281 16.64 -11.72 12.34
CA VAL A 281 15.97 -10.89 13.36
C VAL A 281 14.49 -10.71 13.05
N VAL A 282 14.09 -10.41 11.82
CA VAL A 282 12.66 -10.26 11.49
C VAL A 282 11.92 -11.58 11.62
N THR A 283 12.58 -12.71 11.31
CA THR A 283 12.03 -14.06 11.56
C THR A 283 11.82 -14.29 13.07
N ALA A 284 12.80 -13.95 13.89
CA ALA A 284 12.73 -14.06 15.35
C ALA A 284 11.61 -13.17 15.94
N ILE A 285 11.44 -11.95 15.43
CA ILE A 285 10.35 -11.04 15.80
C ILE A 285 9.00 -11.68 15.47
N ARG A 286 8.84 -12.24 14.26
CA ARG A 286 7.61 -12.93 13.83
C ARG A 286 7.26 -14.11 14.73
N LEU A 287 8.27 -14.87 15.19
CA LEU A 287 8.09 -16.04 16.02
C LEU A 287 8.00 -15.69 17.53
N ASP A 288 8.17 -14.42 17.89
CA ASP A 288 8.21 -13.90 19.27
C ASP A 288 9.20 -14.67 20.17
N ARG A 289 10.40 -14.92 19.66
CA ARG A 289 11.47 -15.61 20.41
C ARG A 289 12.86 -15.10 19.99
N PRO A 290 13.90 -15.24 20.84
CA PRO A 290 15.25 -14.88 20.45
C PRO A 290 15.77 -15.68 19.26
N VAL A 291 16.65 -15.06 18.44
CA VAL A 291 17.27 -15.69 17.26
C VAL A 291 17.91 -17.04 17.64
N ALA A 292 18.62 -17.11 18.77
CA ALA A 292 19.24 -18.35 19.25
C ALA A 292 18.25 -19.50 19.55
N ALA A 293 16.96 -19.18 19.76
CA ALA A 293 15.91 -20.15 20.02
C ALA A 293 15.06 -20.49 18.79
N CYS A 294 15.35 -19.90 17.63
CA CYS A 294 14.57 -20.13 16.40
C CYS A 294 14.90 -21.46 15.70
N GLY A 295 16.12 -22.00 15.89
CA GLY A 295 16.53 -23.28 15.30
C GLY A 295 16.31 -23.34 13.78
N PHE A 296 15.70 -24.41 13.31
CA PHE A 296 15.40 -24.64 11.88
C PHE A 296 14.33 -23.68 11.28
N ALA A 297 13.75 -22.78 12.06
CA ALA A 297 12.91 -21.74 11.52
C ALA A 297 13.72 -20.62 10.83
N LEU A 298 15.04 -20.57 11.07
CA LEU A 298 15.96 -19.72 10.33
C LEU A 298 16.45 -20.45 9.08
N HIS A 299 16.68 -19.72 8.01
CA HIS A 299 17.35 -20.28 6.83
C HIS A 299 18.81 -20.63 7.16
N ALA A 300 19.26 -21.79 6.69
CA ALA A 300 20.57 -22.34 7.00
C ALA A 300 21.73 -21.43 6.56
N ASN A 301 21.52 -20.69 5.49
CA ASN A 301 22.54 -19.82 4.89
C ASN A 301 21.93 -18.51 4.35
N ALA A 302 22.72 -17.74 3.61
CA ALA A 302 22.31 -16.45 3.05
C ALA A 302 21.95 -16.52 1.55
N GLU A 303 21.65 -17.70 1.00
CA GLU A 303 21.44 -17.87 -0.45
C GLU A 303 20.11 -17.31 -0.98
N ARG A 304 19.15 -16.98 -0.09
CA ARG A 304 17.89 -16.32 -0.46
C ARG A 304 18.09 -14.83 -0.74
N HIS A 305 19.12 -14.50 -1.53
CA HIS A 305 19.43 -13.15 -2.00
C HIS A 305 19.54 -13.11 -3.53
N LEU A 306 19.40 -11.95 -4.15
CA LEU A 306 19.62 -11.78 -5.58
C LEU A 306 21.07 -12.13 -5.94
N ARG A 307 21.26 -13.25 -6.59
CA ARG A 307 22.56 -13.87 -6.88
C ARG A 307 23.08 -13.42 -8.25
N PRO A 308 24.41 -13.24 -8.45
CA PRO A 308 24.96 -13.01 -9.78
C PRO A 308 24.58 -14.13 -10.75
N ARG A 309 24.28 -13.78 -12.02
CA ARG A 309 23.89 -14.77 -13.06
C ARG A 309 24.92 -15.89 -13.24
N GLU A 310 26.21 -15.59 -13.06
CA GLU A 310 27.27 -16.60 -13.09
C GLU A 310 27.14 -17.64 -11.96
N ARG A 311 26.68 -17.23 -10.76
CA ARG A 311 26.40 -18.18 -9.69
C ARG A 311 25.17 -19.05 -10.02
N LEU A 312 24.11 -18.45 -10.58
CA LEU A 312 22.93 -19.18 -11.02
C LEU A 312 23.26 -20.24 -12.07
N ARG A 313 24.13 -19.92 -13.03
CA ARG A 313 24.63 -20.87 -14.05
C ARG A 313 25.34 -22.10 -13.45
N ARG A 314 25.93 -21.96 -12.28
CA ARG A 314 26.60 -23.07 -11.59
C ARG A 314 25.65 -23.91 -10.75
N LEU A 315 24.55 -23.33 -10.30
CA LEU A 315 23.59 -23.99 -9.42
C LEU A 315 22.50 -24.73 -10.21
N TYR A 316 22.09 -24.18 -11.33
CA TYR A 316 20.95 -24.69 -12.09
C TYR A 316 21.35 -25.25 -13.46
N PRO A 317 20.70 -26.33 -13.95
CA PRO A 317 20.72 -26.71 -15.33
C PRO A 317 20.29 -25.55 -16.24
N ALA A 318 20.93 -25.42 -17.42
CA ALA A 318 20.68 -24.32 -18.35
C ALA A 318 19.22 -24.26 -18.83
N GLU A 319 18.56 -25.40 -18.95
CA GLU A 319 17.16 -25.52 -19.36
C GLU A 319 16.23 -24.87 -18.36
N LEU A 320 16.46 -25.07 -17.06
CA LEU A 320 15.62 -24.46 -16.01
C LEU A 320 15.75 -22.95 -15.97
N LEU A 321 16.94 -22.41 -16.28
CA LEU A 321 17.15 -20.97 -16.43
C LEU A 321 16.43 -20.42 -17.66
N ALA A 322 16.47 -21.15 -18.80
CA ALA A 322 15.75 -20.77 -20.02
C ALA A 322 14.23 -20.75 -19.81
N HIS A 323 13.68 -21.70 -19.07
CA HIS A 323 12.26 -21.76 -18.73
C HIS A 323 11.78 -20.53 -17.92
N THR A 324 12.66 -19.88 -17.15
CA THR A 324 12.27 -18.64 -16.44
C THR A 324 11.85 -17.54 -17.41
N LEU A 325 12.52 -17.45 -18.56
CA LEU A 325 12.18 -16.48 -19.60
C LEU A 325 10.90 -16.87 -20.36
N GLU A 326 10.61 -18.18 -20.47
CA GLU A 326 9.36 -18.66 -21.05
C GLU A 326 8.16 -18.26 -20.20
N VAL A 327 8.20 -18.53 -18.88
CA VAL A 327 7.20 -18.07 -17.93
C VAL A 327 7.04 -16.56 -18.04
N ALA A 328 8.15 -15.83 -18.01
CA ALA A 328 8.13 -14.39 -18.08
C ALA A 328 7.46 -13.87 -19.37
N ARG A 329 7.67 -14.51 -20.52
CA ARG A 329 7.04 -14.09 -21.78
C ARG A 329 5.53 -14.24 -21.81
N ARG A 330 4.94 -15.09 -20.97
CA ARG A 330 3.50 -15.31 -20.89
C ARG A 330 2.80 -14.27 -20.01
N CYS A 331 3.53 -13.51 -19.19
CA CYS A 331 3.00 -12.52 -18.26
C CYS A 331 3.16 -11.10 -18.83
N HIS A 332 2.05 -10.41 -19.03
CA HIS A 332 1.99 -9.08 -19.69
C HIS A 332 1.22 -8.04 -18.88
N PHE A 333 0.82 -8.36 -17.64
CA PHE A 333 0.14 -7.40 -16.79
C PHE A 333 1.03 -6.19 -16.50
N ASP A 334 0.44 -5.00 -16.65
CA ASP A 334 1.08 -3.72 -16.38
C ASP A 334 0.20 -2.91 -15.42
N PRO A 335 0.69 -2.52 -14.23
CA PRO A 335 -0.07 -1.72 -13.25
C PRO A 335 -0.57 -0.38 -13.80
N ASP A 336 0.11 0.24 -14.76
CA ASP A 336 -0.36 1.50 -15.36
C ASP A 336 -1.73 1.35 -16.06
N ARG A 337 -2.10 0.14 -16.50
CA ARG A 337 -3.42 -0.14 -17.06
C ARG A 337 -4.55 -0.07 -16.02
N LEU A 338 -4.25 -0.20 -14.73
CA LEU A 338 -5.25 -0.07 -13.67
C LEU A 338 -5.92 1.31 -13.70
N ARG A 339 -5.16 2.34 -14.08
CA ARG A 339 -5.67 3.71 -14.23
C ARG A 339 -6.79 3.79 -15.27
N ASP A 340 -6.66 3.07 -16.38
CA ASP A 340 -7.66 3.06 -17.46
C ASP A 340 -8.91 2.27 -17.06
N HIS A 341 -8.78 1.30 -16.16
CA HIS A 341 -9.88 0.47 -15.65
C HIS A 341 -10.58 1.08 -14.43
N TYR A 342 -9.93 2.03 -13.76
CA TYR A 342 -10.52 2.73 -12.62
C TYR A 342 -11.56 3.74 -13.09
N GLN A 343 -12.81 3.54 -12.67
CA GLN A 343 -13.91 4.43 -12.94
C GLN A 343 -14.67 4.74 -11.65
N TYR A 344 -15.05 6.01 -11.49
CA TYR A 344 -15.87 6.45 -10.38
C TYR A 344 -17.34 6.00 -10.54
N PRO A 345 -18.07 5.74 -9.42
CA PRO A 345 -19.48 5.37 -9.47
C PRO A 345 -20.32 6.42 -10.20
N ARG A 346 -21.26 5.98 -11.04
CA ARG A 346 -22.11 6.85 -11.88
C ARG A 346 -23.58 6.93 -11.43
N GLU A 347 -23.93 6.32 -10.32
CA GLU A 347 -25.30 6.23 -9.79
C GLU A 347 -25.91 7.58 -9.41
N LEU A 348 -25.14 8.65 -9.42
CA LEU A 348 -25.53 10.00 -9.04
C LEU A 348 -26.02 10.86 -10.24
N ILE A 349 -25.92 10.33 -11.45
CA ILE A 349 -26.30 11.03 -12.66
C ILE A 349 -27.81 10.87 -12.85
N GLY A 350 -28.55 11.99 -13.01
CA GLY A 350 -29.95 11.99 -13.32
C GLY A 350 -30.26 11.43 -14.72
N GLY A 351 -31.45 10.88 -14.93
CA GLY A 351 -31.83 10.25 -16.19
C GLY A 351 -31.64 11.16 -17.41
N GLY A 352 -30.64 10.83 -18.24
CA GLY A 352 -30.32 11.53 -19.48
C GLY A 352 -29.33 12.70 -19.38
N GLU A 353 -28.85 13.05 -18.18
CA GLU A 353 -27.80 14.06 -18.00
C GLU A 353 -26.39 13.45 -18.13
N THR A 354 -25.43 14.26 -18.54
CA THR A 354 -24.00 13.94 -18.39
C THR A 354 -23.50 14.31 -16.99
N PRO A 355 -22.36 13.75 -16.51
CA PRO A 355 -21.74 14.18 -15.25
C PRO A 355 -21.54 15.70 -15.17
N ALA A 356 -21.05 16.31 -16.25
CA ALA A 356 -20.82 17.75 -16.33
C ALA A 356 -22.13 18.56 -16.19
N GLN A 357 -23.20 18.11 -16.82
CA GLN A 357 -24.51 18.76 -16.70
C GLN A 357 -25.08 18.64 -15.29
N THR A 358 -24.97 17.46 -14.68
CA THR A 358 -25.44 17.23 -13.32
C THR A 358 -24.65 18.08 -12.31
N LEU A 359 -23.32 18.12 -12.42
CA LEU A 359 -22.47 18.95 -11.55
C LEU A 359 -22.79 20.43 -11.71
N THR A 360 -22.89 20.91 -12.95
CA THR A 360 -23.21 22.31 -13.25
C THR A 360 -24.58 22.70 -12.67
N ARG A 361 -25.62 21.91 -12.90
CA ARG A 361 -26.95 22.15 -12.35
C ARG A 361 -26.94 22.23 -10.82
N LYS A 362 -26.39 21.21 -10.17
CA LYS A 362 -26.32 21.17 -8.70
C LYS A 362 -25.53 22.33 -8.11
N THR A 363 -24.44 22.73 -8.76
CA THR A 363 -23.64 23.89 -8.32
C THR A 363 -24.46 25.18 -8.37
N TRP A 364 -25.21 25.43 -9.46
CA TRP A 364 -26.04 26.61 -9.55
C TRP A 364 -27.28 26.58 -8.65
N GLU A 365 -27.92 25.43 -8.47
CA GLU A 365 -28.95 25.23 -7.46
C GLU A 365 -28.44 25.58 -6.04
N GLY A 366 -27.30 25.05 -5.67
CA GLY A 366 -26.67 25.36 -4.40
C GLY A 366 -26.20 26.81 -4.27
N ALA A 367 -25.78 27.45 -5.36
CA ALA A 367 -25.45 28.87 -5.37
C ALA A 367 -26.68 29.73 -5.01
N LEU A 368 -27.86 29.41 -5.54
CA LEU A 368 -29.13 30.11 -5.20
C LEU A 368 -29.49 29.87 -3.71
N GLU A 369 -29.23 28.70 -3.15
CA GLU A 369 -29.47 28.43 -1.73
C GLU A 369 -28.50 29.23 -0.83
N ARG A 370 -27.25 29.41 -1.27
CA ARG A 370 -26.22 30.18 -0.51
C ARG A 370 -26.42 31.68 -0.56
N TYR A 371 -26.93 32.20 -1.69
CA TYR A 371 -27.17 33.61 -1.95
C TYR A 371 -28.66 33.85 -2.20
N PRO A 372 -29.56 33.61 -1.21
CA PRO A 372 -30.98 33.78 -1.37
C PRO A 372 -31.37 35.26 -1.55
N PRO A 373 -32.40 35.58 -2.35
CA PRO A 373 -32.81 36.96 -2.63
C PRO A 373 -33.10 37.82 -1.40
N GLU A 374 -33.56 37.20 -0.30
CA GLU A 374 -33.87 37.90 0.96
C GLU A 374 -32.62 38.52 1.65
N ARG A 375 -31.44 38.00 1.33
CA ARG A 375 -30.15 38.46 1.87
C ARG A 375 -29.26 39.11 0.81
N HIS A 376 -29.51 38.83 -0.45
CA HIS A 376 -28.71 39.26 -1.59
C HIS A 376 -29.67 39.80 -2.68
N ALA A 377 -30.10 41.05 -2.50
CA ALA A 377 -31.08 41.69 -3.42
C ALA A 377 -30.58 41.74 -4.88
N ASP A 378 -29.29 41.83 -5.09
CA ASP A 378 -28.64 41.83 -6.40
C ASP A 378 -28.34 40.40 -6.94
N GLY A 379 -28.82 39.35 -6.24
CA GLY A 379 -28.59 37.96 -6.57
C GLY A 379 -27.20 37.45 -6.21
N ILE A 380 -26.71 36.43 -6.93
CA ILE A 380 -25.38 35.85 -6.72
C ILE A 380 -24.32 36.90 -7.14
N PRO A 381 -23.31 37.22 -6.29
CA PRO A 381 -22.26 38.19 -6.64
C PRO A 381 -21.56 37.82 -7.97
N ALA A 382 -21.38 38.80 -8.85
CA ALA A 382 -20.80 38.58 -10.18
C ALA A 382 -19.43 37.86 -10.10
N ARG A 383 -18.59 38.26 -9.16
CA ARG A 383 -17.29 37.60 -8.90
C ARG A 383 -17.44 36.09 -8.60
N VAL A 384 -18.46 35.71 -7.82
CA VAL A 384 -18.71 34.30 -7.50
C VAL A 384 -19.18 33.55 -8.75
N CYS A 385 -20.04 34.17 -9.56
CA CYS A 385 -20.49 33.60 -10.83
C CYS A 385 -19.30 33.31 -11.78
N ASP A 386 -18.37 34.25 -11.91
CA ASP A 386 -17.20 34.09 -12.78
C ASP A 386 -16.24 33.00 -12.24
N GLN A 387 -16.04 32.96 -10.94
CA GLN A 387 -15.23 31.93 -10.30
C GLN A 387 -15.84 30.54 -10.47
N VAL A 388 -17.15 30.37 -10.24
CA VAL A 388 -17.86 29.10 -10.42
C VAL A 388 -17.74 28.61 -11.86
N ARG A 389 -17.88 29.52 -12.86
CA ARG A 389 -17.71 29.15 -14.28
C ARG A 389 -16.30 28.68 -14.59
N HIS A 390 -15.30 29.39 -14.06
CA HIS A 390 -13.89 29.04 -14.22
C HIS A 390 -13.58 27.67 -13.61
N GLU A 391 -13.99 27.45 -12.36
CA GLU A 391 -13.76 26.19 -11.64
C GLU A 391 -14.47 25.01 -12.31
N LEU A 392 -15.75 25.17 -12.71
CA LEU A 392 -16.50 24.12 -13.43
C LEU A 392 -15.81 23.74 -14.74
N ALA A 393 -15.32 24.75 -15.50
CA ALA A 393 -14.62 24.48 -16.76
C ALA A 393 -13.37 23.62 -16.53
N LEU A 394 -12.56 23.91 -15.49
CA LEU A 394 -11.37 23.16 -15.16
C LEU A 394 -11.69 21.74 -14.62
N ILE A 395 -12.70 21.61 -13.75
CA ILE A 395 -13.17 20.31 -13.23
C ILE A 395 -13.61 19.38 -14.38
N ILE A 396 -14.37 19.93 -15.34
CA ILE A 396 -14.87 19.19 -16.51
C ILE A 396 -13.72 18.81 -17.45
N GLU A 397 -12.80 19.73 -17.73
CA GLU A 397 -11.61 19.47 -18.55
C GLU A 397 -10.76 18.32 -17.98
N MET A 398 -10.61 18.28 -16.66
CA MET A 398 -9.82 17.27 -15.96
C MET A 398 -10.62 15.98 -15.62
N LYS A 399 -11.91 15.92 -15.96
CA LYS A 399 -12.80 14.76 -15.75
C LYS A 399 -12.98 14.36 -14.28
N TYR A 400 -13.07 15.33 -13.38
CA TYR A 400 -13.29 15.09 -11.95
C TYR A 400 -14.75 15.30 -11.49
N GLU A 401 -15.72 15.44 -12.41
CA GLU A 401 -17.11 15.73 -12.07
C GLU A 401 -17.71 14.70 -11.11
N MET A 402 -17.45 13.41 -11.36
CA MET A 402 -17.98 12.33 -10.54
C MET A 402 -17.38 12.34 -9.11
N PHE A 403 -16.14 12.79 -8.95
CA PHE A 403 -15.52 12.94 -7.64
C PHE A 403 -16.27 14.00 -6.80
N PHE A 404 -16.50 15.18 -7.36
CA PHE A 404 -17.25 16.24 -6.69
C PHE A 404 -18.69 15.82 -6.37
N LEU A 405 -19.38 15.14 -7.30
CA LEU A 405 -20.72 14.63 -7.11
C LEU A 405 -20.80 13.58 -5.99
N THR A 406 -19.79 12.72 -5.88
CA THR A 406 -19.70 11.71 -4.81
C THR A 406 -19.53 12.37 -3.43
N VAL A 407 -18.64 13.36 -3.32
CA VAL A 407 -18.47 14.11 -2.08
C VAL A 407 -19.75 14.87 -1.70
N GLU A 408 -20.41 15.50 -2.68
CA GLU A 408 -21.71 16.18 -2.46
C GLU A 408 -22.77 15.22 -1.95
N ASP A 409 -22.86 14.00 -2.50
CA ASP A 409 -23.84 12.99 -2.07
C ASP A 409 -23.62 12.59 -0.60
N ILE A 410 -22.36 12.36 -0.20
CA ILE A 410 -22.01 12.03 1.18
C ILE A 410 -22.34 13.18 2.14
N VAL A 411 -22.01 14.41 1.74
CA VAL A 411 -22.30 15.62 2.53
C VAL A 411 -23.82 15.84 2.64
N ARG A 412 -24.56 15.67 1.55
CA ARG A 412 -26.01 15.78 1.53
C ARG A 412 -26.68 14.75 2.43
N PHE A 413 -26.20 13.49 2.42
CA PHE A 413 -26.66 12.48 3.38
C PHE A 413 -26.45 12.94 4.81
N ALA A 414 -25.22 13.37 5.17
CA ALA A 414 -24.91 13.83 6.51
C ALA A 414 -25.84 14.95 6.96
N ARG A 415 -26.07 15.95 6.10
CA ARG A 415 -26.98 17.07 6.36
C ARG A 415 -28.43 16.65 6.53
N SER A 416 -28.91 15.69 5.70
CA SER A 416 -30.28 15.15 5.83
C SER A 416 -30.50 14.48 7.19
N ARG A 417 -29.44 13.95 7.79
CA ARG A 417 -29.41 13.36 9.12
C ARG A 417 -29.07 14.37 10.24
N ARG A 418 -28.89 15.67 9.90
CA ARG A 418 -28.42 16.71 10.83
C ARG A 418 -27.06 16.38 11.46
N ILE A 419 -26.16 15.78 10.70
CA ILE A 419 -24.76 15.56 11.06
C ILE A 419 -23.98 16.77 10.55
N LEU A 420 -23.35 17.52 11.45
CA LEU A 420 -22.56 18.66 11.04
C LEU A 420 -21.28 18.18 10.34
N CYS A 421 -20.98 18.78 9.20
CA CYS A 421 -19.79 18.47 8.43
C CYS A 421 -19.19 19.71 7.78
N GLN A 422 -17.89 19.68 7.51
CA GLN A 422 -17.14 20.80 6.97
C GLN A 422 -15.97 20.30 6.11
N GLY A 423 -15.94 20.72 4.86
CA GLY A 423 -14.74 20.59 4.02
C GLY A 423 -13.62 21.48 4.52
N ARG A 424 -12.39 20.99 4.50
CA ARG A 424 -11.20 21.69 4.99
C ARG A 424 -10.04 21.64 4.00
N GLY A 425 -8.94 22.31 4.34
CA GLY A 425 -7.72 22.32 3.51
C GLY A 425 -7.92 23.05 2.19
N SER A 426 -7.43 22.45 1.11
CA SER A 426 -7.47 23.06 -0.22
C SER A 426 -8.89 23.25 -0.78
N SER A 427 -9.85 22.39 -0.43
CA SER A 427 -11.25 22.50 -0.87
C SER A 427 -11.95 23.77 -0.40
N ALA A 428 -11.46 24.40 0.68
CA ALA A 428 -11.94 25.69 1.15
C ALA A 428 -11.68 26.84 0.17
N ASN A 429 -10.80 26.66 -0.82
CA ASN A 429 -10.53 27.64 -1.87
C ASN A 429 -11.46 27.49 -3.08
N SER A 430 -12.46 26.62 -3.05
CA SER A 430 -13.36 26.34 -4.18
C SER A 430 -14.74 26.93 -3.96
N ALA A 431 -15.17 27.77 -4.90
CA ALA A 431 -16.54 28.29 -4.96
C ALA A 431 -17.54 27.17 -5.30
N VAL A 432 -17.16 26.19 -6.12
CA VAL A 432 -17.96 25.01 -6.43
C VAL A 432 -18.19 24.19 -5.15
N CYS A 433 -17.15 23.95 -4.32
CA CYS A 433 -17.33 23.25 -3.03
C CYS A 433 -18.26 24.02 -2.07
N TYR A 434 -18.20 25.34 -2.06
CA TYR A 434 -19.13 26.17 -1.26
C TYR A 434 -20.58 26.03 -1.75
N CYS A 435 -20.82 26.15 -3.05
CA CYS A 435 -22.14 26.00 -3.65
C CYS A 435 -22.72 24.60 -3.43
N LEU A 436 -21.92 23.54 -3.58
CA LEU A 436 -22.32 22.15 -3.30
C LEU A 436 -22.51 21.87 -1.80
N GLY A 437 -22.26 22.86 -0.95
CA GLY A 437 -22.41 22.71 0.48
C GLY A 437 -21.29 21.92 1.15
N ILE A 438 -20.20 21.61 0.48
CA ILE A 438 -19.05 20.87 1.04
C ILE A 438 -18.32 21.75 2.06
N THR A 439 -18.13 23.05 1.76
CA THR A 439 -17.50 24.02 2.67
C THR A 439 -18.49 25.10 3.12
N ALA A 440 -18.16 25.80 4.22
CA ALA A 440 -18.93 26.94 4.74
C ALA A 440 -18.24 28.29 4.50
N ILE A 441 -17.07 28.32 3.85
CA ILE A 441 -16.30 29.54 3.61
C ILE A 441 -16.83 30.22 2.34
N ASP A 442 -17.34 31.45 2.52
CA ASP A 442 -17.93 32.23 1.43
C ASP A 442 -16.86 32.78 0.49
N PRO A 443 -16.85 32.39 -0.81
CA PRO A 443 -15.87 32.86 -1.78
C PRO A 443 -15.99 34.38 -2.07
N ALA A 444 -17.13 35.00 -1.78
CA ALA A 444 -17.31 36.42 -1.97
C ALA A 444 -16.49 37.26 -0.96
N LYS A 445 -16.14 36.68 0.21
CA LYS A 445 -15.48 37.39 1.31
C LYS A 445 -13.95 37.26 1.32
N GLY A 446 -13.38 36.35 0.54
CA GLY A 446 -11.95 36.08 0.52
C GLY A 446 -11.32 36.10 -0.85
N HIS A 447 -9.97 36.18 -0.89
CA HIS A 447 -9.19 35.91 -2.10
C HIS A 447 -8.86 34.42 -2.12
N LEU A 448 -9.72 33.62 -2.78
CA LEU A 448 -9.49 32.20 -2.94
C LEU A 448 -8.56 31.96 -4.13
N LEU A 449 -7.57 31.06 -3.92
CA LEU A 449 -6.64 30.62 -4.96
C LEU A 449 -7.00 29.16 -5.34
N PHE A 450 -7.92 29.00 -6.29
CA PHE A 450 -8.40 27.70 -6.73
C PHE A 450 -7.27 26.83 -7.30
N GLU A 451 -6.28 27.41 -7.93
CA GLU A 451 -5.10 26.74 -8.49
C GLU A 451 -4.27 25.99 -7.41
N ARG A 452 -4.43 26.32 -6.14
CA ARG A 452 -3.87 25.55 -5.01
C ARG A 452 -4.61 24.24 -4.77
N PHE A 453 -5.87 24.17 -5.15
CA PHE A 453 -6.71 22.99 -5.00
C PHE A 453 -6.67 22.11 -6.24
N LEU A 454 -6.82 22.69 -7.43
CA LEU A 454 -6.80 22.00 -8.72
C LEU A 454 -6.08 22.83 -9.76
N SER A 455 -5.07 22.27 -10.44
CA SER A 455 -4.36 22.96 -11.53
C SER A 455 -3.92 21.97 -12.61
N ARG A 456 -3.85 22.48 -13.87
CA ARG A 456 -3.37 21.71 -15.03
C ARG A 456 -1.92 21.25 -14.88
N GLU A 457 -1.10 22.05 -14.22
CA GLU A 457 0.35 21.82 -14.10
C GLU A 457 0.67 20.67 -13.16
N ARG A 458 -0.10 20.54 -12.07
CA ARG A 458 0.15 19.52 -11.04
C ARG A 458 -0.23 18.12 -11.46
N ARG A 459 -1.24 17.97 -12.32
CA ARG A 459 -1.82 16.67 -12.72
C ARG A 459 -2.13 15.73 -11.56
N GLU A 460 -2.18 16.27 -10.34
CA GLU A 460 -2.54 15.53 -9.13
C GLU A 460 -4.08 15.58 -8.97
N PRO A 461 -4.72 14.48 -8.56
CA PRO A 461 -6.14 14.49 -8.27
C PRO A 461 -6.46 15.45 -7.11
N PRO A 462 -7.66 16.07 -7.10
CA PRO A 462 -8.08 16.92 -6.00
C PRO A 462 -8.23 16.10 -4.71
N ASP A 463 -7.85 16.67 -3.57
CA ASP A 463 -7.99 16.06 -2.23
C ASP A 463 -9.06 16.85 -1.47
N ILE A 464 -10.26 16.28 -1.33
CA ILE A 464 -11.37 16.88 -0.58
C ILE A 464 -11.50 16.17 0.75
N ASP A 465 -10.93 16.78 1.78
CA ASP A 465 -11.10 16.35 3.16
C ASP A 465 -12.41 16.87 3.71
N VAL A 466 -13.27 16.00 4.25
CA VAL A 466 -14.50 16.39 4.94
C VAL A 466 -14.47 15.87 6.36
N ASP A 467 -14.49 16.79 7.31
CA ASP A 467 -14.66 16.49 8.73
C ASP A 467 -16.15 16.33 9.05
N PHE A 468 -16.49 15.29 9.80
CA PHE A 468 -17.83 15.01 10.32
C PHE A 468 -17.81 15.01 11.85
N GLU A 469 -18.98 15.20 12.46
CA GLU A 469 -19.12 15.02 13.90
C GLU A 469 -18.56 13.65 14.33
N HIS A 470 -17.61 13.68 15.26
CA HIS A 470 -16.90 12.47 15.72
C HIS A 470 -17.85 11.35 16.14
N GLN A 471 -18.90 11.69 16.91
CA GLN A 471 -19.83 10.70 17.48
C GLN A 471 -20.74 10.03 16.44
N ARG A 472 -20.97 10.69 15.29
CA ARG A 472 -21.91 10.24 14.27
C ARG A 472 -21.28 9.89 12.92
N ARG A 473 -19.96 10.00 12.84
CA ARG A 473 -19.21 9.68 11.61
C ARG A 473 -19.46 8.24 11.14
N GLU A 474 -19.66 7.29 12.06
CA GLU A 474 -19.93 5.90 11.69
C GLU A 474 -21.20 5.76 10.83
N GLU A 475 -22.22 6.58 11.06
CA GLU A 475 -23.43 6.58 10.24
C GLU A 475 -23.11 6.93 8.78
N VAL A 476 -22.16 7.85 8.56
CA VAL A 476 -21.70 8.25 7.22
C VAL A 476 -20.88 7.14 6.57
N ILE A 477 -20.02 6.47 7.32
CA ILE A 477 -19.25 5.32 6.84
C ILE A 477 -20.17 4.19 6.39
N GLN A 478 -21.17 3.85 7.20
CA GLN A 478 -22.12 2.78 6.86
C GLN A 478 -23.04 3.18 5.71
N TYR A 479 -23.37 4.48 5.54
CA TYR A 479 -24.07 4.98 4.36
C TYR A 479 -23.26 4.72 3.08
N ILE A 480 -21.95 4.97 3.08
CA ILE A 480 -21.09 4.71 1.92
C ILE A 480 -21.16 3.23 1.51
N TYR A 481 -21.01 2.32 2.48
CA TYR A 481 -21.12 0.88 2.19
C TYR A 481 -22.51 0.47 1.71
N ALA A 482 -23.57 1.03 2.30
CA ALA A 482 -24.95 0.74 1.87
C ALA A 482 -25.26 1.30 0.48
N ARG A 483 -24.71 2.49 0.14
CA ARG A 483 -24.98 3.19 -1.12
C ARG A 483 -24.21 2.60 -2.29
N TYR A 484 -22.93 2.32 -2.11
CA TYR A 484 -22.02 1.93 -3.19
C TYR A 484 -21.70 0.42 -3.21
N GLY A 485 -22.01 -0.31 -2.15
CA GLY A 485 -21.70 -1.73 -2.02
C GLY A 485 -20.32 -1.99 -1.41
N ARG A 486 -20.18 -3.10 -0.66
CA ARG A 486 -18.92 -3.48 0.00
C ARG A 486 -17.89 -4.07 -0.96
N ASP A 487 -18.32 -4.49 -2.12
CA ASP A 487 -17.49 -4.97 -3.23
C ASP A 487 -16.86 -3.84 -4.05
N ARG A 488 -17.40 -2.60 -3.91
CA ARG A 488 -16.98 -1.42 -4.66
C ARG A 488 -16.46 -0.28 -3.79
N ALA A 489 -16.48 -0.44 -2.47
CA ALA A 489 -16.05 0.56 -1.51
C ALA A 489 -15.20 -0.06 -0.41
N ALA A 490 -14.03 0.51 -0.12
CA ALA A 490 -13.21 0.15 1.02
C ALA A 490 -12.33 1.33 1.48
N ILE A 491 -11.84 1.25 2.71
CA ILE A 491 -10.93 2.25 3.28
C ILE A 491 -9.51 1.98 2.77
N ALA A 492 -8.75 3.03 2.47
CA ALA A 492 -7.34 2.93 2.13
C ALA A 492 -6.52 2.35 3.30
N ALA A 493 -5.40 1.71 3.00
CA ALA A 493 -4.45 1.29 4.03
C ALA A 493 -3.61 2.47 4.54
N VAL A 494 -2.97 2.22 5.69
CA VAL A 494 -1.80 2.94 6.19
C VAL A 494 -0.74 1.91 6.53
N VAL A 495 0.42 2.03 5.95
CA VAL A 495 1.57 1.18 6.28
C VAL A 495 2.18 1.67 7.59
N ILE A 496 1.97 0.90 8.66
CA ILE A 496 2.65 1.17 9.93
C ILE A 496 4.09 0.72 9.80
N ARG A 497 5.01 1.64 10.04
CA ARG A 497 6.46 1.42 9.93
C ARG A 497 7.12 1.39 11.28
N TYR A 498 8.22 0.66 11.37
CA TYR A 498 9.07 0.69 12.56
C TYR A 498 9.60 2.11 12.79
N ARG A 499 9.44 2.58 14.03
CA ARG A 499 10.04 3.83 14.52
C ARG A 499 11.21 3.49 15.43
N PRO A 500 12.15 4.42 15.70
CA PRO A 500 13.36 4.14 16.49
C PRO A 500 13.09 3.32 17.76
N ARG A 501 12.09 3.73 18.55
CA ARG A 501 11.73 3.03 19.81
C ARG A 501 11.23 1.61 19.60
N SER A 502 10.38 1.38 18.58
CA SER A 502 9.87 0.04 18.28
C SER A 502 10.96 -0.85 17.70
N ALA A 503 11.81 -0.32 16.82
CA ALA A 503 12.93 -1.05 16.26
C ALA A 503 13.92 -1.49 17.37
N LEU A 504 14.31 -0.57 18.25
CA LEU A 504 15.19 -0.90 19.38
C LEU A 504 14.61 -2.01 20.27
N ARG A 505 13.32 -1.95 20.61
CA ARG A 505 12.68 -2.94 21.48
C ARG A 505 12.55 -4.30 20.82
N ASP A 506 12.06 -4.35 19.59
CA ASP A 506 11.79 -5.61 18.92
C ASP A 506 13.12 -6.31 18.53
N VAL A 507 14.12 -5.57 18.02
CA VAL A 507 15.46 -6.13 17.77
C VAL A 507 16.17 -6.51 19.06
N GLY A 508 16.06 -5.70 20.12
CA GLY A 508 16.64 -6.01 21.43
C GLY A 508 16.11 -7.34 21.99
N ARG A 509 14.79 -7.56 21.89
CA ARG A 509 14.16 -8.82 22.28
C ARG A 509 14.63 -10.00 21.41
N ALA A 510 14.68 -9.80 20.10
CA ALA A 510 15.13 -10.83 19.16
C ALA A 510 16.60 -11.22 19.38
N MET A 511 17.44 -10.28 19.83
CA MET A 511 18.86 -10.52 20.14
C MET A 511 19.13 -10.87 21.61
N ASP A 512 18.08 -11.05 22.43
CA ASP A 512 18.19 -11.33 23.85
C ASP A 512 19.07 -10.31 24.60
N VAL A 513 18.86 -9.02 24.30
CA VAL A 513 19.47 -7.91 25.05
C VAL A 513 18.66 -7.66 26.32
N ASP A 514 19.33 -7.38 27.46
CA ASP A 514 18.64 -7.14 28.73
C ASP A 514 17.57 -6.04 28.60
N ALA A 515 16.34 -6.37 29.00
CA ALA A 515 15.17 -5.51 28.83
C ALA A 515 15.34 -4.14 29.53
N ARG A 516 16.06 -4.07 30.67
CA ARG A 516 16.32 -2.82 31.39
C ARG A 516 17.16 -1.87 30.54
N LEU A 517 18.18 -2.42 29.87
CA LEU A 517 19.05 -1.65 28.97
C LEU A 517 18.28 -1.18 27.73
N VAL A 518 17.47 -2.06 27.14
CA VAL A 518 16.61 -1.73 25.99
C VAL A 518 15.62 -0.62 26.33
N ASP A 519 14.95 -0.71 27.47
CA ASP A 519 13.96 0.30 27.90
C ASP A 519 14.60 1.63 28.27
N ASP A 520 15.75 1.63 28.94
CA ASP A 520 16.49 2.85 29.26
C ASP A 520 16.94 3.56 27.98
N PHE A 521 17.55 2.82 27.07
CA PHE A 521 18.03 3.37 25.81
C PHE A 521 16.89 3.87 24.91
N ALA A 522 15.76 3.15 24.83
CA ALA A 522 14.60 3.53 24.03
C ALA A 522 13.85 4.76 24.57
N ARG A 523 13.91 5.07 25.89
CA ARG A 523 13.33 6.28 26.48
C ARG A 523 14.03 7.54 26.02
N ASP A 524 15.35 7.52 26.00
CA ASP A 524 16.18 8.70 25.70
C ASP A 524 16.46 8.88 24.21
N HIS A 525 15.90 7.99 23.35
CA HIS A 525 16.29 7.94 21.95
C HIS A 525 15.37 8.79 21.06
N HIS A 526 15.93 9.79 20.39
CA HIS A 526 15.26 10.66 19.44
C HIS A 526 15.76 10.51 17.99
N GLY A 527 16.67 9.56 17.71
CA GLY A 527 17.23 9.29 16.38
C GLY A 527 18.55 8.49 16.46
N PHE A 528 18.92 7.81 15.38
CA PHE A 528 20.18 7.05 15.28
C PHE A 528 21.33 7.95 14.84
N ASP A 529 21.89 8.76 15.75
CA ASP A 529 23.13 9.48 15.48
C ASP A 529 24.34 8.61 15.87
N ALA A 530 25.12 8.23 14.86
CA ALA A 530 26.26 7.33 15.05
C ALA A 530 27.42 7.95 15.83
N THR A 531 27.54 9.28 15.89
CA THR A 531 28.67 9.99 16.49
C THR A 531 28.64 9.97 18.03
N VAL A 532 27.46 9.70 18.63
CA VAL A 532 27.26 9.73 20.09
C VAL A 532 26.91 8.34 20.65
N LEU A 533 26.97 7.31 19.81
CA LEU A 533 26.37 6.00 20.10
C LEU A 533 27.11 5.24 21.21
N GLU A 534 28.46 5.25 21.19
CA GLU A 534 29.28 4.51 22.17
C GLU A 534 29.17 5.13 23.56
N GLU A 535 29.24 6.46 23.68
CA GLU A 535 29.08 7.17 24.97
C GLU A 535 27.69 6.93 25.56
N ARG A 536 26.66 6.85 24.73
CA ARG A 536 25.28 6.58 25.17
C ARG A 536 25.08 5.14 25.64
N ILE A 537 25.71 4.18 24.99
CA ILE A 537 25.75 2.77 25.44
C ILE A 537 26.38 2.66 26.80
N GLU A 538 27.56 3.27 26.99
CA GLU A 538 28.28 3.26 28.27
C GLU A 538 27.47 3.92 29.39
N ALA A 539 26.85 5.07 29.09
CA ALA A 539 25.95 5.77 30.02
C ALA A 539 24.73 4.93 30.40
N ALA A 540 24.10 4.25 29.44
CA ALA A 540 22.96 3.35 29.69
C ALA A 540 23.36 2.14 30.53
N MET A 541 24.52 1.51 30.24
CA MET A 541 25.05 0.42 31.07
C MET A 541 25.34 0.88 32.50
N ALA A 542 25.91 2.09 32.66
CA ALA A 542 26.16 2.65 33.97
C ALA A 542 24.88 2.92 34.77
N ARG A 543 23.84 3.45 34.12
CA ARG A 543 22.52 3.73 34.77
C ARG A 543 21.79 2.45 35.18
N THR A 544 21.81 1.45 34.29
CA THR A 544 21.05 0.21 34.51
C THR A 544 21.79 -0.85 35.33
N GLY A 545 23.10 -0.71 35.48
CA GLY A 545 23.97 -1.73 36.09
C GLY A 545 24.13 -3.01 35.25
N VAL A 546 23.61 -3.01 34.01
CA VAL A 546 23.68 -4.14 33.09
C VAL A 546 25.04 -4.13 32.38
N ARG A 547 25.67 -5.30 32.24
CA ARG A 547 26.91 -5.49 31.47
C ARG A 547 26.61 -6.41 30.30
N GLU A 548 26.62 -5.85 29.10
CA GLU A 548 26.53 -6.59 27.83
C GLU A 548 27.81 -6.42 27.02
N GLY A 549 28.13 -7.40 26.18
CA GLY A 549 29.30 -7.32 25.31
C GLY A 549 29.18 -6.19 24.29
N PRO A 550 30.21 -5.34 24.12
CA PRO A 550 30.12 -4.18 23.20
C PRO A 550 29.87 -4.57 21.75
N ALA A 551 30.28 -5.75 21.30
CA ALA A 551 29.98 -6.26 19.95
C ALA A 551 28.50 -6.55 19.75
N LYS A 552 27.84 -7.20 20.74
CA LYS A 552 26.41 -7.49 20.73
C LYS A 552 25.58 -6.19 20.66
N LEU A 553 25.97 -5.19 21.46
CA LEU A 553 25.29 -3.90 21.50
C LEU A 553 25.44 -3.12 20.19
N ARG A 554 26.64 -3.09 19.59
CA ARG A 554 26.83 -2.49 18.26
C ARG A 554 25.98 -3.18 17.20
N GLN A 555 25.92 -4.50 17.21
CA GLN A 555 25.09 -5.26 16.27
C GLN A 555 23.61 -4.99 16.50
N TRP A 556 23.13 -4.96 17.74
CA TRP A 556 21.77 -4.58 18.09
C TRP A 556 21.38 -3.24 17.48
N LEU A 557 22.20 -2.22 17.69
CA LEU A 557 21.91 -0.88 17.19
C LEU A 557 21.98 -0.78 15.65
N ALA A 558 22.95 -1.50 15.04
CA ALA A 558 23.07 -1.56 13.59
C ALA A 558 21.83 -2.22 12.93
N LEU A 559 21.31 -3.31 13.53
CA LEU A 559 20.11 -4.00 13.05
C LEU A 559 18.84 -3.19 13.33
N ALA A 560 18.73 -2.53 14.49
CA ALA A 560 17.61 -1.64 14.79
C ALA A 560 17.53 -0.47 13.80
N ARG A 561 18.70 0.10 13.41
CA ARG A 561 18.77 1.12 12.36
C ARG A 561 18.35 0.60 10.99
N GLN A 562 18.71 -0.64 10.65
CA GLN A 562 18.29 -1.25 9.39
C GLN A 562 16.77 -1.57 9.36
N LEU A 563 16.19 -1.84 10.53
CA LEU A 563 14.76 -2.10 10.68
C LEU A 563 13.92 -0.82 10.71
N GLU A 564 14.52 0.34 11.03
CA GLU A 564 13.81 1.63 11.05
C GLU A 564 13.17 1.92 9.69
N ASP A 565 11.97 2.48 9.69
CA ASP A 565 11.13 2.80 8.54
C ASP A 565 10.70 1.59 7.66
N THR A 566 11.08 0.35 8.03
CA THR A 566 10.54 -0.82 7.34
C THR A 566 9.06 -1.05 7.72
N PRO A 567 8.23 -1.60 6.84
CA PRO A 567 6.84 -1.95 7.13
C PRO A 567 6.74 -2.97 8.29
N ARG A 568 5.79 -2.73 9.19
CA ARG A 568 5.50 -3.61 10.31
C ARG A 568 4.18 -4.37 10.13
N HIS A 569 3.15 -3.67 9.73
CA HIS A 569 1.83 -4.22 9.39
C HIS A 569 0.99 -3.18 8.66
N LEU A 570 -0.09 -3.62 8.00
CA LEU A 570 -1.12 -2.74 7.48
C LEU A 570 -2.12 -2.35 8.57
N SER A 571 -2.53 -1.08 8.55
CA SER A 571 -3.63 -0.54 9.35
C SER A 571 -4.63 0.15 8.43
N GLN A 572 -5.79 0.51 8.96
CA GLN A 572 -6.77 1.29 8.21
C GLN A 572 -6.44 2.79 8.27
N HIS A 573 -6.65 3.49 7.17
CA HIS A 573 -6.62 4.96 7.14
C HIS A 573 -7.74 5.53 8.04
N VAL A 574 -7.52 6.74 8.56
CA VAL A 574 -8.48 7.38 9.47
C VAL A 574 -9.84 7.63 8.81
N GLY A 575 -9.95 7.69 7.49
CA GLY A 575 -11.22 7.94 6.82
C GLY A 575 -11.20 7.96 5.29
N GLY A 576 -10.07 7.66 4.64
CA GLY A 576 -9.97 7.69 3.17
C GLY A 576 -10.68 6.50 2.53
N PHE A 577 -11.77 6.74 1.83
CA PHE A 577 -12.49 5.72 1.07
C PHE A 577 -12.06 5.72 -0.40
N VAL A 578 -11.86 4.53 -0.95
CA VAL A 578 -11.73 4.29 -2.39
C VAL A 578 -13.05 3.71 -2.88
N LEU A 579 -13.57 4.29 -3.96
CA LEU A 579 -14.87 3.95 -4.56
C LEU A 579 -14.70 3.66 -6.04
N THR A 580 -15.33 2.61 -6.53
CA THR A 580 -15.27 2.20 -7.95
C THR A 580 -16.63 1.93 -8.55
N GLN A 581 -16.74 2.06 -9.87
CA GLN A 581 -17.93 1.68 -10.65
C GLN A 581 -18.07 0.15 -10.73
N THR A 582 -16.95 -0.55 -10.89
CA THR A 582 -16.85 -2.01 -10.96
C THR A 582 -16.36 -2.57 -9.63
N LYS A 583 -16.22 -3.89 -9.51
CA LYS A 583 -15.67 -4.53 -8.31
C LYS A 583 -14.28 -4.01 -7.99
N LEU A 584 -14.11 -3.38 -6.84
CA LEU A 584 -12.82 -2.89 -6.32
C LEU A 584 -11.84 -4.06 -6.11
N THR A 585 -12.36 -5.23 -5.70
CA THR A 585 -11.60 -6.46 -5.49
C THR A 585 -10.89 -6.99 -6.75
N ARG A 586 -11.23 -6.48 -7.94
CA ARG A 586 -10.52 -6.79 -9.18
C ARG A 586 -9.39 -5.80 -9.51
N LEU A 587 -9.33 -4.68 -8.81
CA LEU A 587 -8.26 -3.70 -8.95
C LEU A 587 -7.20 -3.84 -7.85
N VAL A 588 -7.66 -4.08 -6.62
CA VAL A 588 -6.81 -4.23 -5.44
C VAL A 588 -7.47 -5.16 -4.43
N PRO A 589 -6.73 -6.03 -3.72
CA PRO A 589 -7.29 -6.88 -2.68
C PRO A 589 -7.88 -6.08 -1.53
N VAL A 590 -8.96 -6.62 -0.96
CA VAL A 590 -9.67 -6.07 0.19
C VAL A 590 -9.51 -7.02 1.39
N GLU A 591 -9.21 -6.47 2.56
CA GLU A 591 -9.03 -7.21 3.82
C GLU A 591 -10.01 -6.74 4.89
N LYS A 592 -10.15 -7.54 5.98
CA LYS A 592 -10.81 -7.11 7.20
C LYS A 592 -10.06 -5.97 7.87
N ALA A 593 -10.77 -4.91 8.25
CA ALA A 593 -10.22 -3.87 9.11
C ALA A 593 -10.18 -4.33 10.58
N SER A 594 -9.44 -3.60 11.43
CA SER A 594 -9.45 -3.84 12.88
C SER A 594 -10.79 -3.48 13.52
N MET A 595 -11.51 -2.52 12.93
CA MET A 595 -12.85 -2.13 13.38
C MET A 595 -13.89 -3.00 12.68
N LYS A 596 -14.91 -3.41 13.47
CA LYS A 596 -16.02 -4.20 12.96
C LYS A 596 -16.74 -3.47 11.80
N ASP A 597 -17.26 -4.25 10.87
CA ASP A 597 -18.06 -3.77 9.73
C ASP A 597 -17.33 -2.79 8.81
N ARG A 598 -15.99 -2.85 8.77
CA ARG A 598 -15.15 -2.11 7.84
C ARG A 598 -14.23 -3.03 7.07
N SER A 599 -13.87 -2.60 5.88
CA SER A 599 -12.90 -3.25 4.99
C SER A 599 -11.79 -2.28 4.59
N VAL A 600 -10.61 -2.83 4.30
CA VAL A 600 -9.42 -2.05 3.98
C VAL A 600 -8.78 -2.64 2.73
N ILE A 601 -8.33 -1.81 1.79
CA ILE A 601 -7.50 -2.24 0.67
C ILE A 601 -6.03 -2.37 1.10
N GLN A 602 -5.21 -3.05 0.29
CA GLN A 602 -3.78 -3.23 0.62
C GLN A 602 -2.88 -2.05 0.26
N TRP A 603 -3.40 -0.99 -0.37
CA TRP A 603 -2.63 0.18 -0.81
C TRP A 603 -2.85 1.40 0.08
N GLU A 604 -1.76 2.12 0.35
CA GLU A 604 -1.78 3.39 1.08
C GLU A 604 -1.95 4.59 0.15
N LYS A 605 -2.03 5.82 0.71
CA LYS A 605 -2.28 7.05 -0.06
C LYS A 605 -1.33 7.22 -1.25
N ASP A 606 -0.03 7.02 -1.03
CA ASP A 606 0.98 7.25 -2.07
C ASP A 606 0.85 6.22 -3.23
N ASP A 607 0.43 4.99 -2.90
CA ASP A 607 0.18 3.95 -3.90
C ASP A 607 -1.07 4.28 -4.74
N LEU A 608 -2.13 4.78 -4.10
CA LEU A 608 -3.34 5.24 -4.78
C LEU A 608 -3.05 6.40 -5.73
N GLU A 609 -2.26 7.38 -5.28
CA GLU A 609 -1.83 8.52 -6.10
C GLU A 609 -1.03 8.05 -7.32
N ALA A 610 -0.09 7.11 -7.12
CA ALA A 610 0.71 6.54 -8.21
C ALA A 610 -0.15 5.77 -9.24
N MET A 611 -1.21 5.09 -8.79
CA MET A 611 -2.15 4.35 -9.65
C MET A 611 -3.30 5.22 -10.18
N GLY A 612 -3.34 6.52 -9.85
CA GLY A 612 -4.39 7.44 -10.30
C GLY A 612 -5.76 7.14 -9.70
N MET A 613 -5.82 6.45 -8.57
CA MET A 613 -7.06 6.16 -7.85
C MET A 613 -7.40 7.28 -6.87
N LEU A 614 -8.65 7.72 -6.87
CA LEU A 614 -9.14 8.79 -6.02
C LEU A 614 -9.64 8.27 -4.67
N LYS A 615 -9.36 9.00 -3.60
CA LYS A 615 -9.93 8.74 -2.28
C LYS A 615 -10.81 9.90 -1.82
N VAL A 616 -11.86 9.58 -1.08
CA VAL A 616 -12.71 10.54 -0.38
C VAL A 616 -12.43 10.43 1.11
N ASP A 617 -12.01 11.53 1.73
CA ASP A 617 -11.69 11.53 3.15
C ASP A 617 -12.90 11.87 4.02
N VAL A 618 -13.39 10.85 4.74
CA VAL A 618 -14.46 10.95 5.74
C VAL A 618 -13.83 11.00 7.12
N LEU A 619 -13.46 12.18 7.57
CA LEU A 619 -12.70 12.39 8.79
C LEU A 619 -13.61 12.65 10.00
N ALA A 620 -13.06 12.65 11.20
CA ALA A 620 -13.80 12.92 12.44
C ALA A 620 -13.22 14.12 13.17
N LEU A 621 -14.07 15.09 13.55
CA LEU A 621 -13.67 16.24 14.32
C LEU A 621 -14.61 16.45 15.51
N GLY A 622 -14.07 16.30 16.73
CA GLY A 622 -14.84 16.47 17.97
C GLY A 622 -15.39 17.88 18.14
N MET A 623 -14.69 18.90 17.63
CA MET A 623 -15.15 20.30 17.69
C MET A 623 -16.46 20.51 16.92
N LEU A 624 -16.70 19.77 15.81
CA LEU A 624 -17.99 19.85 15.11
C LEU A 624 -19.16 19.39 15.97
N SER A 625 -18.96 18.39 16.84
CA SER A 625 -19.99 17.99 17.82
C SER A 625 -20.26 19.10 18.85
N ALA A 626 -19.22 19.80 19.27
CA ALA A 626 -19.37 20.96 20.20
C ALA A 626 -20.10 22.10 19.51
N ILE A 627 -19.74 22.46 18.29
CA ILE A 627 -20.38 23.52 17.50
C ILE A 627 -21.85 23.18 17.25
N ARG A 628 -22.17 21.94 16.83
CA ARG A 628 -23.56 21.53 16.63
C ARG A 628 -24.41 21.74 17.91
N ARG A 629 -23.91 21.28 19.04
CA ARG A 629 -24.62 21.45 20.34
C ARG A 629 -24.78 22.92 20.69
N ALA A 630 -23.75 23.74 20.47
CA ALA A 630 -23.82 25.18 20.71
C ALA A 630 -24.85 25.84 19.79
N LEU A 631 -24.92 25.48 18.52
CA LEU A 631 -25.94 25.96 17.59
C LEU A 631 -27.34 25.51 18.00
N ASP A 632 -27.52 24.25 18.42
CA ASP A 632 -28.80 23.74 18.90
C ASP A 632 -29.30 24.57 20.13
N PHE A 633 -28.42 24.83 21.11
CA PHE A 633 -28.75 25.65 22.26
C PHE A 633 -29.07 27.11 21.88
N ALA A 634 -28.25 27.72 21.03
CA ALA A 634 -28.46 29.10 20.59
C ALA A 634 -29.75 29.25 19.79
N ASN A 635 -30.06 28.32 18.89
CA ASN A 635 -31.26 28.31 18.10
C ASN A 635 -32.51 28.10 18.96
N ALA A 636 -32.47 27.16 19.91
CA ALA A 636 -33.56 26.91 20.84
C ALA A 636 -33.85 28.16 21.74
N TRP A 637 -32.77 28.81 22.23
CA TRP A 637 -32.91 29.99 23.10
C TRP A 637 -33.40 31.21 22.33
N ARG A 638 -32.93 31.42 21.07
CA ARG A 638 -33.27 32.62 20.27
C ARG A 638 -34.49 32.43 19.37
N GLY A 639 -35.02 31.21 19.26
CA GLY A 639 -36.08 30.88 18.29
C GLY A 639 -35.64 31.00 16.82
N THR A 640 -34.34 30.72 16.55
CA THR A 640 -33.71 30.84 15.21
C THR A 640 -33.37 29.48 14.61
N ALA A 641 -32.94 29.47 13.35
CA ALA A 641 -32.43 28.28 12.63
C ALA A 641 -31.04 28.59 12.03
N LEU A 642 -30.17 29.20 12.85
CA LEU A 642 -28.81 29.56 12.40
C LEU A 642 -28.01 28.32 12.02
N ALA A 643 -27.44 28.32 10.82
CA ALA A 643 -26.51 27.32 10.34
C ALA A 643 -25.05 27.84 10.42
N MET A 644 -24.07 26.92 10.34
CA MET A 644 -22.64 27.24 10.49
C MET A 644 -22.15 28.32 9.52
N HIS A 645 -22.55 28.28 8.25
CA HIS A 645 -22.18 29.26 7.21
C HIS A 645 -22.81 30.66 7.42
N GLN A 646 -23.74 30.77 8.34
CA GLN A 646 -24.44 32.03 8.67
C GLN A 646 -23.92 32.69 9.97
N ILE A 647 -22.93 32.06 10.62
CA ILE A 647 -22.24 32.67 11.77
C ILE A 647 -21.50 33.91 11.28
N PRO A 648 -21.70 35.10 11.92
CA PRO A 648 -20.93 36.28 11.53
C PRO A 648 -19.42 36.05 11.71
N ASP A 649 -18.66 36.49 10.71
CA ASP A 649 -17.20 36.34 10.68
C ASP A 649 -16.43 37.65 10.94
N ASP A 650 -17.15 38.75 11.16
CA ASP A 650 -16.58 40.09 11.33
C ASP A 650 -16.70 40.65 12.77
N ASP A 651 -16.64 39.78 13.80
CA ASP A 651 -16.69 40.26 15.17
C ASP A 651 -15.31 40.79 15.65
N PRO A 652 -15.12 42.11 15.82
CA PRO A 652 -13.84 42.69 16.21
C PRO A 652 -13.35 42.18 17.56
N ALA A 653 -14.27 41.86 18.50
CA ALA A 653 -13.90 41.39 19.83
C ALA A 653 -13.24 40.00 19.78
N VAL A 654 -13.64 39.16 18.83
CA VAL A 654 -12.99 37.86 18.59
C VAL A 654 -11.58 38.06 18.05
N TYR A 655 -11.38 38.95 17.09
CA TYR A 655 -10.04 39.23 16.52
C TYR A 655 -9.13 39.89 17.57
N ASP A 656 -9.64 40.80 18.38
CA ASP A 656 -8.87 41.39 19.47
C ASP A 656 -8.44 40.36 20.52
N MET A 657 -9.28 39.39 20.82
CA MET A 657 -8.96 38.24 21.70
C MET A 657 -7.83 37.41 21.09
N ILE A 658 -7.92 37.08 19.79
CA ILE A 658 -6.91 36.31 19.07
C ILE A 658 -5.57 37.06 19.02
N CYS A 659 -5.59 38.37 18.70
CA CYS A 659 -4.38 39.21 18.66
C CYS A 659 -3.67 39.32 20.02
N ARG A 660 -4.38 39.14 21.12
CA ARG A 660 -3.81 39.08 22.48
C ARG A 660 -3.32 37.71 22.88
N ALA A 661 -3.39 36.70 21.95
CA ALA A 661 -3.10 35.30 22.22
C ALA A 661 -3.93 34.71 23.41
N ASP A 662 -5.09 35.28 23.70
CA ASP A 662 -6.04 34.75 24.70
C ASP A 662 -6.91 33.67 24.07
N THR A 663 -6.26 32.56 23.63
CA THR A 663 -6.86 31.54 22.78
C THR A 663 -6.89 30.14 23.43
N VAL A 664 -6.75 30.07 24.75
CA VAL A 664 -6.94 28.81 25.50
C VAL A 664 -8.38 28.33 25.35
N GLY A 665 -8.58 27.11 24.87
CA GLY A 665 -9.88 26.54 24.56
C GLY A 665 -10.46 26.95 23.21
N VAL A 666 -9.72 27.73 22.39
CA VAL A 666 -10.08 28.05 21.02
C VAL A 666 -9.41 27.02 20.08
N PHE A 667 -10.23 26.24 19.39
CA PHE A 667 -9.75 25.17 18.52
C PHE A 667 -8.70 25.66 17.53
N GLN A 668 -7.62 24.87 17.39
CA GLN A 668 -6.54 25.03 16.41
C GLN A 668 -5.57 26.19 16.67
N VAL A 669 -5.84 27.10 17.62
CA VAL A 669 -4.94 28.23 17.96
C VAL A 669 -4.58 28.27 19.44
N GLU A 670 -4.72 27.14 20.17
CA GLU A 670 -4.53 27.05 21.63
C GLU A 670 -3.17 26.47 22.08
N SER A 671 -2.36 25.94 21.15
CA SER A 671 -1.04 25.41 21.52
C SER A 671 -0.05 26.55 21.79
N ARG A 672 0.94 26.31 22.69
CA ARG A 672 1.98 27.31 23.00
C ARG A 672 2.68 27.84 21.74
N ALA A 673 2.98 26.96 20.79
CA ALA A 673 3.63 27.36 19.53
C ALA A 673 2.72 28.28 18.71
N GLN A 674 1.42 27.97 18.60
CA GLN A 674 0.45 28.79 17.90
C GLN A 674 0.19 30.12 18.61
N MET A 675 -0.02 30.10 19.91
CA MET A 675 -0.19 31.33 20.71
C MET A 675 1.02 32.27 20.63
N SER A 676 2.23 31.75 20.50
CA SER A 676 3.43 32.58 20.33
C SER A 676 3.58 33.17 18.92
N MET A 677 2.76 32.78 17.96
CA MET A 677 2.74 33.31 16.60
C MET A 677 1.62 34.36 16.39
N LEU A 678 0.65 34.42 17.29
CA LEU A 678 -0.44 35.41 17.30
C LEU A 678 0.02 36.72 17.92
#